data_b4f5f296f1bbecf0752e7961e702c514
#
_entry.id   b4f5f296f1bbecf0752e7961e702c514
#
_cell.length_a   1.000
_cell.length_b   1.000
_cell.length_c   1.000
_cell.angle_alpha   90.00
_cell.angle_beta   90.00
_cell.angle_gamma   90.00
#
_symmetry.space_group_name_H-M   'P 1'
#
loop_
_entity.id
_entity.type
_entity.pdbx_description
1 polymer ?
#
loop_
_entity_poly.entity_id
_entity_poly.type
_entity_poly.pdbx_seq_one_letter_code
_entity_poly.pdbx_strand_id
1 'polypeptide(L)'
;MGLFEKIFGTHSEKELKKINPIVDAIEALDEKMQALSDEELRGKTQEFKDRLAAGETLDDILVEAFAVVREAAYRVLGMKHYRVQLIGGIVLHQGRIAEMRTGEGKTLVSTLPAYLNALEGKGVHVVTVNDYLAKRDAEWMGQVHEFLGLKVGIILNSSTTDERREAYNCDITYVTNNELGFDYLRDNMVIYKEKLVLRDLHYCVIDEVDSVLIDEARTPLIISGQSGKSTELYKMCDYLARQMKRGEGDGEISKMDMLMKTEIEEDGDFLVNEKDKYVMLTANGVKMVEQFFHIDNLSDPENMEIQHNIILALRAHNLMFRDRDYVVKDDEVLIVDEFTGRIMPGRRFSDGLHQAIEAKENVKVKRESKTLATITFQNFFNMFDKKAGMTGTAQTEEEEFREIYGMDVVVIPTNRPIQRIDQPDSIFKTKKEKLNAIVEQINISYRKGQPVLVGTINIDASEELSHMLSKRKIPHKVLNAKFHELEAEIVADAGQKNAVTIATNMAGRGTDIKLGEGVAELGGLRIIGTERHESRRIDNQLRGRSGRQGDPGESKFYLSLEDDLMRLFGSERVMSVYDTLKIPEGEEIEHKTISNFVEKAQKKIEGNNFAIRKNLLEYDRVNNEQREIIYKERRRVLDGENMHEVILKMIKDDINAAVDQVCSSETAPEDWNQVELDDMIRGVVPFAEPVSLTDEEIRKADISELKDRLYNEALELYAAKEEEIGDPDQMREIERVILLKTIDRKWTDHIDDMDNLRQGIGLRSLGQRDPVVEYKFAGYDMFNDMTAAIREDTVKLLLRIKVEQKIEREEVNKVTGTNKDDTVSRGPVKKAKKIGRNDLCPCGSGLKYKNCCGKNA
;
A
#
# COMPACT_ATOMS: atom_id res chain seq x y z
N MET A 1 -22.19 -0.15 25.15
CA MET A 1 -23.55 -0.31 24.63
C MET A 1 -24.43 0.78 25.21
N GLY A 2 -24.92 1.66 24.35
CA GLY A 2 -25.87 2.72 24.74
C GLY A 2 -27.22 2.16 25.16
N LEU A 3 -28.00 2.95 25.91
CA LEU A 3 -29.33 2.55 26.36
C LEU A 3 -30.26 2.22 25.15
N PHE A 4 -30.04 2.89 24.03
CA PHE A 4 -30.78 2.67 22.77
C PHE A 4 -30.45 1.30 22.14
N GLU A 5 -29.20 0.85 22.16
CA GLU A 5 -28.77 -0.44 21.64
C GLU A 5 -29.33 -1.62 22.44
N LYS A 6 -29.54 -1.43 23.77
CA LYS A 6 -30.15 -2.45 24.61
C LYS A 6 -31.64 -2.66 24.34
N ILE A 7 -32.32 -1.64 23.78
CA ILE A 7 -33.79 -1.70 23.52
C ILE A 7 -34.06 -2.10 22.07
N PHE A 8 -33.29 -1.61 21.12
CA PHE A 8 -33.56 -1.78 19.68
C PHE A 8 -32.62 -2.77 18.99
N GLY A 9 -31.67 -3.39 19.71
CA GLY A 9 -30.62 -4.25 19.17
C GLY A 9 -29.56 -3.49 18.40
N THR A 10 -28.41 -4.12 18.20
CA THR A 10 -27.31 -3.57 17.40
C THR A 10 -27.65 -3.56 15.90
N HIS A 11 -26.89 -2.80 15.10
CA HIS A 11 -27.01 -2.82 13.64
C HIS A 11 -26.86 -4.26 13.10
N SER A 12 -25.83 -4.96 13.53
CA SER A 12 -25.57 -6.35 13.13
C SER A 12 -26.73 -7.29 13.49
N GLU A 13 -27.35 -7.17 14.67
CA GLU A 13 -28.49 -8.01 15.04
C GLU A 13 -29.71 -7.80 14.13
N LYS A 14 -29.93 -6.59 13.65
CA LYS A 14 -31.01 -6.29 12.69
C LYS A 14 -30.74 -6.90 11.33
N GLU A 15 -29.50 -6.80 10.86
CA GLU A 15 -29.08 -7.39 9.60
C GLU A 15 -29.14 -8.93 9.64
N LEU A 16 -28.68 -9.53 10.73
CA LEU A 16 -28.80 -10.98 10.94
C LEU A 16 -30.25 -11.48 10.87
N LYS A 17 -31.21 -10.70 11.36
CA LYS A 17 -32.64 -11.06 11.24
C LYS A 17 -33.14 -11.09 9.80
N LYS A 18 -32.58 -10.27 8.92
CA LYS A 18 -32.94 -10.27 7.49
C LYS A 18 -32.25 -11.43 6.74
N ILE A 19 -31.04 -11.78 7.14
CA ILE A 19 -30.22 -12.82 6.50
C ILE A 19 -30.70 -14.24 6.90
N ASN A 20 -31.10 -14.42 8.14
CA ASN A 20 -31.50 -15.74 8.65
C ASN A 20 -32.53 -16.50 7.80
N PRO A 21 -33.59 -15.89 7.26
CA PRO A 21 -34.53 -16.58 6.38
C PRO A 21 -33.91 -17.12 5.09
N ILE A 22 -32.90 -16.41 4.57
CA ILE A 22 -32.14 -16.85 3.37
C ILE A 22 -31.31 -18.09 3.73
N VAL A 23 -30.66 -18.08 4.90
CA VAL A 23 -29.91 -19.25 5.39
C VAL A 23 -30.82 -20.43 5.62
N ASP A 24 -32.00 -20.24 6.19
CA ASP A 24 -33.02 -21.30 6.38
C ASP A 24 -33.38 -21.93 5.02
N ALA A 25 -33.54 -21.12 3.97
CA ALA A 25 -33.86 -21.59 2.63
C ALA A 25 -32.67 -22.38 2.02
N ILE A 26 -31.40 -21.96 2.24
CA ILE A 26 -30.22 -22.70 1.80
C ILE A 26 -30.14 -24.06 2.49
N GLU A 27 -30.33 -24.09 3.81
CA GLU A 27 -30.28 -25.33 4.59
C GLU A 27 -31.44 -26.32 4.20
N ALA A 28 -32.58 -25.81 3.82
CA ALA A 28 -33.73 -26.63 3.35
C ALA A 28 -33.44 -27.36 2.03
N LEU A 29 -32.44 -26.92 1.25
CA LEU A 29 -32.02 -27.58 0.02
C LEU A 29 -30.98 -28.70 0.24
N ASP A 30 -30.51 -28.93 1.45
CA ASP A 30 -29.46 -29.89 1.76
C ASP A 30 -29.75 -31.30 1.22
N GLU A 31 -30.91 -31.85 1.53
CA GLU A 31 -31.30 -33.19 1.09
C GLU A 31 -31.38 -33.31 -0.44
N LYS A 32 -31.87 -32.24 -1.09
CA LYS A 32 -31.95 -32.15 -2.55
C LYS A 32 -30.56 -32.16 -3.18
N MET A 33 -29.62 -31.39 -2.64
CA MET A 33 -28.25 -31.32 -3.17
C MET A 33 -27.48 -32.64 -2.92
N GLN A 34 -27.66 -33.25 -1.77
CA GLN A 34 -27.04 -34.56 -1.46
C GLN A 34 -27.53 -35.69 -2.39
N ALA A 35 -28.76 -35.61 -2.88
CA ALA A 35 -29.31 -36.57 -3.81
C ALA A 35 -28.77 -36.50 -5.24
N LEU A 36 -28.12 -35.38 -5.63
CA LEU A 36 -27.55 -35.18 -6.95
C LEU A 36 -26.24 -35.97 -7.10
N SER A 37 -26.03 -36.55 -8.28
CA SER A 37 -24.71 -37.08 -8.65
C SER A 37 -23.69 -35.93 -8.81
N ASP A 38 -22.40 -36.31 -8.89
CA ASP A 38 -21.32 -35.31 -9.11
C ASP A 38 -21.48 -34.59 -10.46
N GLU A 39 -21.94 -35.29 -11.49
CA GLU A 39 -22.20 -34.70 -12.82
C GLU A 39 -23.36 -33.72 -12.79
N GLU A 40 -24.46 -34.07 -12.09
CA GLU A 40 -25.63 -33.21 -11.95
C GLU A 40 -25.27 -31.95 -11.11
N LEU A 41 -24.47 -32.11 -10.05
CA LEU A 41 -24.05 -31.03 -9.23
C LEU A 41 -23.15 -30.04 -10.00
N ARG A 42 -22.21 -30.55 -10.81
CA ARG A 42 -21.39 -29.75 -11.75
C ARG A 42 -22.24 -29.06 -12.82
N GLY A 43 -23.25 -29.74 -13.33
CA GLY A 43 -24.19 -29.22 -14.32
C GLY A 43 -24.95 -28.00 -13.85
N LYS A 44 -25.12 -27.80 -12.52
CA LYS A 44 -25.74 -26.63 -11.94
C LYS A 44 -25.03 -25.33 -12.29
N THR A 45 -23.71 -25.35 -12.44
CA THR A 45 -22.94 -24.17 -12.84
C THR A 45 -23.37 -23.64 -14.21
N GLN A 46 -23.57 -24.54 -15.19
CA GLN A 46 -24.06 -24.11 -16.50
C GLN A 46 -25.52 -23.67 -16.45
N GLU A 47 -26.36 -24.37 -15.70
CA GLU A 47 -27.76 -23.96 -15.47
C GLU A 47 -27.86 -22.54 -14.91
N PHE A 48 -27.03 -22.19 -13.93
CA PHE A 48 -27.00 -20.82 -13.37
C PHE A 48 -26.53 -19.79 -14.38
N LYS A 49 -25.48 -20.10 -15.16
CA LYS A 49 -25.01 -19.21 -16.24
C LYS A 49 -26.09 -18.96 -17.29
N ASP A 50 -26.85 -19.98 -17.64
CA ASP A 50 -27.96 -19.88 -18.60
C ASP A 50 -29.12 -19.04 -18.04
N ARG A 51 -29.44 -19.18 -16.74
CA ARG A 51 -30.47 -18.37 -16.05
C ARG A 51 -30.06 -16.89 -15.96
N LEU A 52 -28.78 -16.60 -15.66
CA LEU A 52 -28.26 -15.25 -15.69
C LEU A 52 -28.33 -14.64 -17.11
N ALA A 53 -28.00 -15.41 -18.13
CA ALA A 53 -28.13 -15.00 -19.53
C ALA A 53 -29.61 -14.75 -19.93
N ALA A 54 -30.57 -15.44 -19.28
CA ALA A 54 -32.00 -15.22 -19.47
C ALA A 54 -32.55 -14.01 -18.71
N GLY A 55 -31.72 -13.34 -17.87
CA GLY A 55 -32.07 -12.09 -17.19
C GLY A 55 -32.36 -12.24 -15.69
N GLU A 56 -32.16 -13.40 -15.07
CA GLU A 56 -32.14 -13.53 -13.62
C GLU A 56 -30.94 -12.80 -13.01
N THR A 57 -31.06 -12.41 -11.75
CA THR A 57 -29.97 -11.76 -11.01
C THR A 57 -29.19 -12.75 -10.16
N LEU A 58 -28.01 -12.37 -9.68
CA LEU A 58 -27.25 -13.16 -8.72
C LEU A 58 -28.03 -13.43 -7.42
N ASP A 59 -28.84 -12.49 -6.99
CA ASP A 59 -29.69 -12.64 -5.78
C ASP A 59 -30.79 -13.70 -5.99
N ASP A 60 -31.32 -13.84 -7.20
CA ASP A 60 -32.35 -14.85 -7.52
C ASP A 60 -31.80 -16.27 -7.43
N ILE A 61 -30.55 -16.48 -7.82
CA ILE A 61 -29.90 -17.79 -7.80
C ILE A 61 -29.11 -18.08 -6.52
N LEU A 62 -28.91 -17.07 -5.63
CA LEU A 62 -28.02 -17.15 -4.45
C LEU A 62 -28.29 -18.38 -3.60
N VAL A 63 -29.56 -18.63 -3.27
CA VAL A 63 -29.97 -19.73 -2.38
C VAL A 63 -29.55 -21.09 -2.94
N GLU A 64 -29.80 -21.33 -4.22
CA GLU A 64 -29.43 -22.59 -4.89
C GLU A 64 -27.90 -22.68 -5.08
N ALA A 65 -27.24 -21.61 -5.50
CA ALA A 65 -25.81 -21.55 -5.68
C ALA A 65 -25.04 -21.84 -4.39
N PHE A 66 -25.44 -21.23 -3.27
CA PHE A 66 -24.80 -21.50 -1.98
C PHE A 66 -25.05 -22.95 -1.50
N ALA A 67 -26.21 -23.52 -1.75
CA ALA A 67 -26.48 -24.92 -1.45
C ALA A 67 -25.58 -25.86 -2.27
N VAL A 68 -25.33 -25.55 -3.56
CA VAL A 68 -24.43 -26.29 -4.44
C VAL A 68 -22.98 -26.20 -3.92
N VAL A 69 -22.47 -25.00 -3.58
CA VAL A 69 -21.10 -24.83 -3.04
C VAL A 69 -20.96 -25.56 -1.70
N ARG A 70 -21.96 -25.50 -0.84
CA ARG A 70 -21.97 -26.17 0.47
C ARG A 70 -21.83 -27.68 0.33
N GLU A 71 -22.54 -28.28 -0.61
CA GLU A 71 -22.46 -29.73 -0.90
C GLU A 71 -21.13 -30.07 -1.57
N ALA A 72 -20.68 -29.26 -2.54
CA ALA A 72 -19.40 -29.46 -3.21
C ALA A 72 -18.21 -29.41 -2.22
N ALA A 73 -18.21 -28.45 -1.31
CA ALA A 73 -17.19 -28.35 -0.26
C ALA A 73 -17.19 -29.56 0.68
N TYR A 74 -18.36 -30.12 0.98
CA TYR A 74 -18.46 -31.34 1.78
C TYR A 74 -17.89 -32.55 1.03
N ARG A 75 -18.20 -32.71 -0.26
CA ARG A 75 -17.70 -33.84 -1.07
C ARG A 75 -16.22 -33.80 -1.30
N VAL A 76 -15.68 -32.58 -1.60
CA VAL A 76 -14.28 -32.41 -1.99
C VAL A 76 -13.36 -32.30 -0.77
N LEU A 77 -13.75 -31.51 0.23
CA LEU A 77 -12.90 -31.17 1.38
C LEU A 77 -13.32 -31.89 2.68
N GLY A 78 -14.48 -32.57 2.71
CA GLY A 78 -15.07 -33.11 3.93
C GLY A 78 -15.59 -32.01 4.88
N MET A 79 -15.70 -30.78 4.41
CA MET A 79 -16.09 -29.61 5.22
C MET A 79 -17.43 -29.05 4.75
N LYS A 80 -18.45 -29.18 5.60
CA LYS A 80 -19.75 -28.57 5.35
C LYS A 80 -19.83 -27.20 6.04
N HIS A 81 -20.24 -26.17 5.30
CA HIS A 81 -20.37 -24.83 5.86
C HIS A 81 -21.38 -24.81 7.02
N TYR A 82 -20.97 -24.20 8.13
CA TYR A 82 -21.86 -23.94 9.25
C TYR A 82 -22.82 -22.78 8.94
N ARG A 83 -23.91 -22.70 9.66
CA ARG A 83 -24.89 -21.62 9.55
C ARG A 83 -24.27 -20.22 9.60
N VAL A 84 -23.33 -20.00 10.55
CA VAL A 84 -22.62 -18.72 10.68
C VAL A 84 -21.72 -18.41 9.47
N GLN A 85 -21.23 -19.44 8.79
CA GLN A 85 -20.42 -19.30 7.57
C GLN A 85 -21.30 -18.95 6.37
N LEU A 86 -22.52 -19.51 6.27
CA LEU A 86 -23.50 -19.10 5.25
C LEU A 86 -23.87 -17.62 5.41
N ILE A 87 -24.10 -17.17 6.65
CA ILE A 87 -24.31 -15.75 6.96
C ILE A 87 -23.14 -14.90 6.46
N GLY A 88 -21.88 -15.32 6.75
CA GLY A 88 -20.69 -14.64 6.28
C GLY A 88 -20.63 -14.53 4.75
N GLY A 89 -20.91 -15.61 4.04
CA GLY A 89 -20.96 -15.62 2.58
C GLY A 89 -22.00 -14.64 2.00
N ILE A 90 -23.20 -14.55 2.61
CA ILE A 90 -24.24 -13.60 2.19
C ILE A 90 -23.78 -12.16 2.42
N VAL A 91 -23.19 -11.86 3.58
CA VAL A 91 -22.66 -10.52 3.90
C VAL A 91 -21.60 -10.11 2.89
N LEU A 92 -20.68 -11.02 2.54
CA LEU A 92 -19.65 -10.78 1.53
C LEU A 92 -20.26 -10.55 0.14
N HIS A 93 -21.25 -11.36 -0.24
CA HIS A 93 -21.96 -11.15 -1.52
C HIS A 93 -22.63 -9.77 -1.60
N GLN A 94 -23.11 -9.25 -0.47
CA GLN A 94 -23.70 -7.90 -0.39
C GLN A 94 -22.69 -6.77 -0.47
N GLY A 95 -21.38 -7.03 -0.64
CA GLY A 95 -20.35 -6.01 -0.70
C GLY A 95 -20.05 -5.37 0.66
N ARG A 96 -20.18 -6.11 1.74
CA ARG A 96 -20.03 -5.66 3.13
C ARG A 96 -18.86 -6.37 3.80
N ILE A 97 -18.54 -5.97 5.03
CA ILE A 97 -17.49 -6.61 5.84
C ILE A 97 -18.11 -7.63 6.80
N ALA A 98 -17.69 -8.88 6.65
CA ALA A 98 -18.04 -9.96 7.56
C ALA A 98 -17.03 -10.02 8.71
N GLU A 99 -17.36 -9.51 9.90
CA GLU A 99 -16.52 -9.73 11.07
C GLU A 99 -16.82 -11.11 11.66
N MET A 100 -15.92 -12.06 11.38
CA MET A 100 -15.94 -13.41 11.90
C MET A 100 -14.68 -13.66 12.73
N ARG A 101 -14.86 -14.12 13.97
CA ARG A 101 -13.72 -14.37 14.87
C ARG A 101 -12.69 -15.28 14.23
N THR A 102 -11.42 -15.14 14.65
CA THR A 102 -10.34 -15.99 14.17
C THR A 102 -10.66 -17.46 14.49
N GLY A 103 -10.43 -18.35 13.53
CA GLY A 103 -10.74 -19.77 13.68
C GLY A 103 -12.17 -20.17 13.29
N GLU A 104 -13.03 -19.23 12.81
CA GLU A 104 -14.38 -19.53 12.32
C GLU A 104 -14.41 -20.01 10.85
N GLY A 105 -13.26 -20.19 10.22
CA GLY A 105 -13.16 -20.73 8.85
C GLY A 105 -13.48 -19.72 7.74
N LYS A 106 -13.04 -18.48 7.88
CA LYS A 106 -13.22 -17.41 6.86
C LYS A 106 -12.81 -17.85 5.46
N THR A 107 -11.70 -18.58 5.33
CA THR A 107 -11.22 -19.09 4.02
C THR A 107 -12.28 -19.96 3.32
N LEU A 108 -13.00 -20.82 4.06
CA LEU A 108 -14.08 -21.59 3.50
C LEU A 108 -15.28 -20.71 3.13
N VAL A 109 -15.57 -19.68 3.93
CA VAL A 109 -16.67 -18.74 3.68
C VAL A 109 -16.49 -18.02 2.34
N SER A 110 -15.27 -17.64 1.97
CA SER A 110 -15.00 -16.92 0.72
C SER A 110 -15.37 -17.71 -0.53
N THR A 111 -15.47 -19.05 -0.44
CA THR A 111 -15.86 -19.89 -1.58
C THR A 111 -17.29 -19.63 -2.05
N LEU A 112 -18.18 -19.26 -1.12
CA LEU A 112 -19.59 -19.00 -1.41
C LEU A 112 -19.79 -17.78 -2.33
N PRO A 113 -19.36 -16.56 -1.95
CA PRO A 113 -19.52 -15.40 -2.80
C PRO A 113 -18.59 -15.43 -4.01
N ALA A 114 -17.41 -16.06 -3.91
CA ALA A 114 -16.50 -16.19 -5.05
C ALA A 114 -17.13 -17.00 -6.18
N TYR A 115 -17.72 -18.15 -5.86
CA TYR A 115 -18.45 -18.96 -6.82
C TYR A 115 -19.61 -18.20 -7.46
N LEU A 116 -20.50 -17.62 -6.62
CA LEU A 116 -21.69 -16.93 -7.10
C LEU A 116 -21.36 -15.78 -8.06
N ASN A 117 -20.41 -14.92 -7.70
CA ASN A 117 -20.04 -13.78 -8.53
C ASN A 117 -19.21 -14.18 -9.77
N ALA A 118 -18.51 -15.30 -9.73
CA ALA A 118 -17.77 -15.84 -10.89
C ALA A 118 -18.70 -16.31 -12.03
N LEU A 119 -19.96 -16.62 -11.72
CA LEU A 119 -20.94 -17.07 -12.74
C LEU A 119 -21.23 -16.00 -13.79
N GLU A 120 -21.05 -14.72 -13.50
CA GLU A 120 -21.18 -13.63 -14.49
C GLU A 120 -20.05 -13.61 -15.54
N GLY A 121 -18.95 -14.37 -15.33
CA GLY A 121 -17.82 -14.42 -16.26
C GLY A 121 -16.93 -13.17 -16.29
N LYS A 122 -17.16 -12.22 -15.39
CA LYS A 122 -16.38 -10.96 -15.32
C LYS A 122 -15.10 -11.07 -14.50
N GLY A 123 -14.90 -12.16 -13.77
CA GLY A 123 -13.75 -12.43 -12.91
C GLY A 123 -13.96 -12.00 -11.48
N VAL A 124 -13.44 -12.82 -10.57
CA VAL A 124 -13.46 -12.57 -9.12
C VAL A 124 -12.04 -12.61 -8.60
N HIS A 125 -11.68 -11.64 -7.76
CA HIS A 125 -10.37 -11.57 -7.11
C HIS A 125 -10.53 -11.92 -5.62
N VAL A 126 -9.82 -12.94 -5.16
CA VAL A 126 -9.67 -13.24 -3.72
C VAL A 126 -8.32 -12.69 -3.29
N VAL A 127 -8.38 -11.60 -2.54
CA VAL A 127 -7.20 -10.81 -2.18
C VAL A 127 -6.71 -11.21 -0.79
N THR A 128 -5.43 -11.53 -0.66
CA THR A 128 -4.78 -11.91 0.58
C THR A 128 -3.58 -11.00 0.88
N VAL A 129 -3.00 -11.13 2.08
CA VAL A 129 -1.89 -10.27 2.53
C VAL A 129 -0.49 -10.80 2.16
N ASN A 130 -0.34 -12.03 1.70
CA ASN A 130 0.95 -12.59 1.29
C ASN A 130 0.83 -13.80 0.36
N ASP A 131 1.92 -14.12 -0.33
CA ASP A 131 2.03 -15.20 -1.31
C ASP A 131 1.72 -16.58 -0.73
N TYR A 132 2.12 -16.84 0.53
CA TYR A 132 1.84 -18.11 1.18
C TYR A 132 0.34 -18.37 1.32
N LEU A 133 -0.42 -17.36 1.76
CA LEU A 133 -1.86 -17.47 1.89
C LEU A 133 -2.54 -17.58 0.52
N ALA A 134 -2.12 -16.75 -0.45
CA ALA A 134 -2.66 -16.82 -1.80
C ALA A 134 -2.51 -18.21 -2.40
N LYS A 135 -1.33 -18.80 -2.28
CA LYS A 135 -1.05 -20.16 -2.77
C LYS A 135 -1.84 -21.23 -2.03
N ARG A 136 -1.75 -21.22 -0.67
CA ARG A 136 -2.45 -22.20 0.18
C ARG A 136 -3.95 -22.19 -0.08
N ASP A 137 -4.55 -21.01 -0.10
CA ASP A 137 -6.00 -20.86 -0.21
C ASP A 137 -6.49 -21.22 -1.61
N ALA A 138 -5.73 -20.88 -2.66
CA ALA A 138 -6.01 -21.30 -4.01
C ALA A 138 -5.90 -22.83 -4.18
N GLU A 139 -4.84 -23.47 -3.69
CA GLU A 139 -4.65 -24.92 -3.76
C GLU A 139 -5.70 -25.69 -2.95
N TRP A 140 -6.17 -25.12 -1.85
CA TRP A 140 -7.13 -25.77 -0.97
C TRP A 140 -8.57 -25.50 -1.38
N MET A 141 -8.99 -24.24 -1.47
CA MET A 141 -10.36 -23.86 -1.82
C MET A 141 -10.62 -23.98 -3.33
N GLY A 142 -9.59 -23.83 -4.14
CA GLY A 142 -9.66 -24.00 -5.60
C GLY A 142 -10.26 -25.34 -6.02
N GLN A 143 -10.00 -26.40 -5.26
CA GLN A 143 -10.56 -27.74 -5.53
C GLN A 143 -12.10 -27.73 -5.57
N VAL A 144 -12.76 -26.90 -4.75
CA VAL A 144 -14.23 -26.77 -4.75
C VAL A 144 -14.70 -26.08 -6.04
N HIS A 145 -14.01 -25.01 -6.44
CA HIS A 145 -14.34 -24.26 -7.65
C HIS A 145 -14.10 -25.08 -8.92
N GLU A 146 -12.97 -25.77 -8.99
CA GLU A 146 -12.62 -26.67 -10.10
C GLU A 146 -13.59 -27.86 -10.19
N PHE A 147 -13.99 -28.43 -9.05
CA PHE A 147 -15.01 -29.46 -9.01
C PHE A 147 -16.32 -28.98 -9.62
N LEU A 148 -16.69 -27.73 -9.41
CA LEU A 148 -17.88 -27.09 -9.98
C LEU A 148 -17.67 -26.57 -11.42
N GLY A 149 -16.49 -26.78 -12.03
CA GLY A 149 -16.18 -26.43 -13.41
C GLY A 149 -15.72 -25.01 -13.65
N LEU A 150 -15.31 -24.28 -12.61
CA LEU A 150 -14.69 -22.96 -12.71
C LEU A 150 -13.16 -23.07 -12.75
N LYS A 151 -12.52 -22.13 -13.45
CA LYS A 151 -11.06 -22.05 -13.52
C LYS A 151 -10.53 -21.17 -12.39
N VAL A 152 -9.45 -21.61 -11.75
CA VAL A 152 -8.78 -20.88 -10.66
C VAL A 152 -7.37 -20.49 -11.08
N GLY A 153 -7.03 -19.21 -10.93
CA GLY A 153 -5.71 -18.66 -11.17
C GLY A 153 -5.03 -18.25 -9.85
N ILE A 154 -3.70 -18.27 -9.85
CA ILE A 154 -2.88 -17.85 -8.72
C ILE A 154 -1.84 -16.87 -9.23
N ILE A 155 -1.69 -15.75 -8.52
CA ILE A 155 -0.65 -14.77 -8.80
C ILE A 155 0.22 -14.60 -7.58
N LEU A 156 1.51 -14.81 -7.77
CA LEU A 156 2.56 -14.66 -6.79
C LEU A 156 3.55 -13.59 -7.27
N ASN A 157 4.38 -13.10 -6.39
CA ASN A 157 5.42 -12.14 -6.74
C ASN A 157 6.35 -12.69 -7.85
N SER A 158 6.63 -14.00 -7.84
CA SER A 158 7.48 -14.66 -8.84
C SER A 158 6.81 -14.89 -10.20
N SER A 159 5.51 -14.64 -10.34
CA SER A 159 4.76 -14.92 -11.58
C SER A 159 5.19 -13.99 -12.71
N THR A 160 5.40 -14.56 -13.88
CA THR A 160 5.71 -13.82 -15.12
C THR A 160 4.47 -13.11 -15.68
N THR A 161 4.66 -12.17 -16.60
CA THR A 161 3.55 -11.42 -17.22
C THR A 161 2.55 -12.34 -17.93
N ASP A 162 3.02 -13.39 -18.59
CA ASP A 162 2.14 -14.33 -19.30
C ASP A 162 1.34 -15.20 -18.32
N GLU A 163 1.97 -15.70 -17.26
CA GLU A 163 1.30 -16.42 -16.17
C GLU A 163 0.25 -15.53 -15.47
N ARG A 164 0.56 -14.24 -15.25
CA ARG A 164 -0.40 -13.29 -14.68
C ARG A 164 -1.61 -13.10 -15.58
N ARG A 165 -1.39 -12.95 -16.88
CA ARG A 165 -2.48 -12.82 -17.86
C ARG A 165 -3.37 -14.05 -17.89
N GLU A 166 -2.78 -15.25 -17.87
CA GLU A 166 -3.54 -16.50 -17.81
C GLU A 166 -4.35 -16.58 -16.50
N ALA A 167 -3.74 -16.24 -15.36
CA ALA A 167 -4.39 -16.28 -14.06
C ALA A 167 -5.55 -15.28 -13.96
N TYR A 168 -5.38 -14.05 -14.44
CA TYR A 168 -6.46 -13.06 -14.44
C TYR A 168 -7.60 -13.40 -15.41
N ASN A 169 -7.34 -14.22 -16.42
CA ASN A 169 -8.38 -14.72 -17.32
C ASN A 169 -9.16 -15.94 -16.76
N CYS A 170 -8.78 -16.47 -15.60
CA CYS A 170 -9.57 -17.45 -14.88
C CYS A 170 -10.86 -16.85 -14.30
N ASP A 171 -11.81 -17.71 -13.91
CA ASP A 171 -13.06 -17.26 -13.29
C ASP A 171 -12.81 -16.65 -11.91
N ILE A 172 -11.87 -17.22 -11.14
CA ILE A 172 -11.48 -16.79 -9.81
C ILE A 172 -9.96 -16.69 -9.75
N THR A 173 -9.42 -15.56 -9.27
CA THR A 173 -7.98 -15.35 -9.15
C THR A 173 -7.61 -15.05 -7.69
N TYR A 174 -6.71 -15.86 -7.13
CA TYR A 174 -6.08 -15.59 -5.83
C TYR A 174 -4.81 -14.78 -6.03
N VAL A 175 -4.71 -13.65 -5.32
CA VAL A 175 -3.63 -12.69 -5.52
C VAL A 175 -3.37 -11.92 -4.22
N THR A 176 -2.15 -11.41 -4.03
CA THR A 176 -1.89 -10.49 -2.92
C THR A 176 -2.35 -9.08 -3.25
N ASN A 177 -2.71 -8.32 -2.22
CA ASN A 177 -3.11 -6.92 -2.34
C ASN A 177 -2.06 -6.06 -3.07
N ASN A 178 -0.78 -6.30 -2.79
CA ASN A 178 0.33 -5.57 -3.39
C ASN A 178 0.46 -5.90 -4.89
N GLU A 179 0.50 -7.19 -5.25
CA GLU A 179 0.66 -7.60 -6.65
C GLU A 179 -0.49 -7.14 -7.53
N LEU A 180 -1.72 -7.23 -7.02
CA LEU A 180 -2.90 -6.75 -7.74
C LEU A 180 -2.84 -5.24 -8.03
N GLY A 181 -2.45 -4.45 -7.04
CA GLY A 181 -2.29 -3.00 -7.23
C GLY A 181 -1.08 -2.64 -8.11
N PHE A 182 0.02 -3.39 -8.02
CA PHE A 182 1.15 -3.19 -8.92
C PHE A 182 0.84 -3.62 -10.36
N ASP A 183 0.07 -4.68 -10.56
CA ASP A 183 -0.36 -5.07 -11.90
C ASP A 183 -1.24 -4.00 -12.54
N TYR A 184 -2.11 -3.35 -11.75
CA TYR A 184 -2.86 -2.18 -12.23
C TYR A 184 -1.93 -1.04 -12.66
N LEU A 185 -0.91 -0.71 -11.87
CA LEU A 185 0.05 0.33 -12.24
C LEU A 185 0.88 -0.06 -13.45
N ARG A 186 1.34 -1.33 -13.53
CA ARG A 186 2.11 -1.86 -14.67
C ARG A 186 1.29 -1.81 -15.96
N ASP A 187 0.02 -2.19 -15.92
CA ASP A 187 -0.88 -2.14 -17.08
C ASP A 187 -1.06 -0.72 -17.62
N ASN A 188 -1.01 0.28 -16.74
CA ASN A 188 -1.04 1.68 -17.15
C ASN A 188 0.31 2.22 -17.64
N MET A 189 1.36 1.41 -17.67
CA MET A 189 2.68 1.76 -18.20
C MET A 189 3.06 0.95 -19.46
N VAL A 190 2.30 -0.10 -19.81
CA VAL A 190 2.59 -0.92 -21.00
C VAL A 190 2.37 -0.12 -22.28
N ILE A 191 3.19 -0.40 -23.30
CA ILE A 191 3.13 0.29 -24.60
C ILE A 191 2.44 -0.55 -25.69
N TYR A 192 2.09 -1.80 -25.40
CA TYR A 192 1.38 -2.71 -26.28
C TYR A 192 0.17 -3.32 -25.56
N LYS A 193 -0.97 -3.39 -26.27
CA LYS A 193 -2.22 -3.93 -25.73
C LYS A 193 -2.08 -5.39 -25.27
N GLU A 194 -1.30 -6.15 -25.99
CA GLU A 194 -1.05 -7.59 -25.71
C GLU A 194 -0.32 -7.83 -24.40
N LYS A 195 0.34 -6.79 -23.86
CA LYS A 195 1.04 -6.86 -22.57
C LYS A 195 0.15 -6.58 -21.37
N LEU A 196 -1.08 -6.14 -21.57
CA LEU A 196 -2.06 -5.97 -20.50
C LEU A 196 -2.37 -7.31 -19.86
N VAL A 197 -2.45 -7.32 -18.52
CA VAL A 197 -2.72 -8.54 -17.76
C VAL A 197 -4.08 -8.51 -17.09
N LEU A 198 -4.55 -7.35 -16.62
CA LEU A 198 -5.82 -7.20 -15.94
C LEU A 198 -7.00 -7.13 -16.90
N ARG A 199 -8.12 -7.68 -16.43
CA ARG A 199 -9.46 -7.39 -16.92
C ARG A 199 -10.09 -6.23 -16.12
N ASP A 200 -11.34 -5.91 -16.41
CA ASP A 200 -12.11 -4.96 -15.61
C ASP A 200 -12.22 -5.42 -14.15
N LEU A 201 -12.14 -4.47 -13.22
CA LEU A 201 -12.15 -4.74 -11.78
C LEU A 201 -13.58 -4.89 -11.28
N HIS A 202 -14.15 -6.09 -11.44
CA HIS A 202 -15.56 -6.34 -11.13
C HIS A 202 -15.82 -6.63 -9.66
N TYR A 203 -15.36 -7.75 -9.11
CA TYR A 203 -15.61 -8.14 -7.73
C TYR A 203 -14.35 -8.60 -7.01
N CYS A 204 -14.14 -8.12 -5.78
CA CYS A 204 -13.09 -8.63 -4.91
C CYS A 204 -13.59 -8.99 -3.52
N VAL A 205 -13.02 -10.06 -2.97
CA VAL A 205 -13.13 -10.46 -1.56
C VAL A 205 -11.77 -10.27 -0.92
N ILE A 206 -11.68 -9.38 0.06
CA ILE A 206 -10.44 -9.05 0.74
C ILE A 206 -10.38 -9.84 2.05
N ASP A 207 -9.46 -10.81 2.14
CA ASP A 207 -9.18 -11.49 3.39
C ASP A 207 -8.28 -10.63 4.28
N GLU A 208 -8.53 -10.66 5.59
CA GLU A 208 -7.90 -9.78 6.58
C GLU A 208 -7.99 -8.30 6.13
N VAL A 209 -9.21 -7.87 5.79
CA VAL A 209 -9.51 -6.55 5.22
C VAL A 209 -9.00 -5.39 6.06
N ASP A 210 -8.94 -5.54 7.37
CA ASP A 210 -8.37 -4.56 8.29
C ASP A 210 -6.84 -4.40 8.13
N SER A 211 -6.12 -5.45 7.75
CA SER A 211 -4.72 -5.32 7.39
C SER A 211 -4.53 -4.56 6.10
N VAL A 212 -5.26 -4.97 5.08
CA VAL A 212 -5.11 -4.42 3.72
C VAL A 212 -5.56 -2.96 3.66
N LEU A 213 -6.75 -2.66 4.20
CA LEU A 213 -7.39 -1.34 4.03
C LEU A 213 -7.10 -0.34 5.16
N ILE A 214 -6.56 -0.79 6.31
CA ILE A 214 -6.22 0.09 7.42
C ILE A 214 -4.71 0.13 7.66
N ASP A 215 -4.05 -1.03 7.91
CA ASP A 215 -2.63 -1.03 8.27
C ASP A 215 -1.73 -0.67 7.10
N GLU A 216 -1.90 -1.38 5.97
CA GLU A 216 -1.08 -1.17 4.78
C GLU A 216 -1.47 0.06 3.98
N ALA A 217 -2.67 0.59 4.19
CA ALA A 217 -3.20 1.76 3.50
C ALA A 217 -2.63 3.10 4.00
N ARG A 218 -1.63 3.10 4.88
CA ARG A 218 -0.88 4.30 5.32
C ARG A 218 0.09 4.81 4.25
N THR A 219 0.53 3.94 3.35
CA THR A 219 1.45 4.30 2.27
C THR A 219 0.87 3.87 0.92
N PRO A 220 0.98 4.70 -0.12
CA PRO A 220 0.53 4.33 -1.46
C PRO A 220 1.41 3.24 -2.05
N LEU A 221 0.93 2.58 -3.11
CA LEU A 221 1.73 1.76 -4.01
C LEU A 221 2.52 2.68 -4.94
N ILE A 222 3.82 2.46 -5.07
CA ILE A 222 4.71 3.29 -5.88
C ILE A 222 5.59 2.40 -6.75
N ILE A 223 5.59 2.67 -8.05
CA ILE A 223 6.59 2.14 -8.98
C ILE A 223 7.62 3.23 -9.23
N SER A 224 8.89 2.89 -9.04
CA SER A 224 10.00 3.83 -9.10
C SER A 224 10.94 3.54 -10.29
N GLY A 225 11.48 4.60 -10.87
CA GLY A 225 12.55 4.59 -11.85
C GLY A 225 13.80 5.33 -11.36
N GLN A 226 14.85 5.39 -12.17
CA GLN A 226 16.07 6.13 -11.81
C GLN A 226 15.88 7.63 -12.00
N SER A 227 16.23 8.42 -11.00
CA SER A 227 16.36 9.87 -11.08
C SER A 227 17.78 10.28 -11.53
N GLY A 228 17.88 11.46 -12.17
CA GLY A 228 19.15 12.06 -12.58
C GLY A 228 19.85 12.86 -11.47
N LYS A 229 19.28 13.01 -10.27
CA LYS A 229 19.78 13.89 -9.20
C LYS A 229 21.09 13.39 -8.58
N SER A 230 21.86 14.33 -8.04
CA SER A 230 23.19 14.08 -7.44
C SER A 230 23.08 13.42 -6.08
N THR A 231 23.94 12.43 -5.80
CA THR A 231 24.06 11.76 -4.50
C THR A 231 24.99 12.47 -3.50
N GLU A 232 25.70 13.52 -3.95
CA GLU A 232 26.71 14.21 -3.12
C GLU A 232 26.05 15.10 -2.06
N LEU A 233 24.90 15.72 -2.39
CA LEU A 233 24.18 16.59 -1.47
C LEU A 233 23.78 15.88 -0.17
N TYR A 234 23.36 14.61 -0.26
CA TYR A 234 23.02 13.80 0.93
C TYR A 234 24.20 13.64 1.89
N LYS A 235 25.41 13.45 1.36
CA LYS A 235 26.62 13.32 2.20
C LYS A 235 26.99 14.64 2.86
N MET A 236 26.81 15.76 2.14
CA MET A 236 27.07 17.09 2.69
C MET A 236 26.08 17.42 3.81
N CYS A 237 24.80 17.10 3.58
CA CYS A 237 23.76 17.28 4.60
C CYS A 237 23.95 16.37 5.83
N ASP A 238 24.37 15.11 5.62
CA ASP A 238 24.74 14.21 6.72
C ASP A 238 25.90 14.75 7.55
N TYR A 239 26.94 15.26 6.89
CA TYR A 239 28.08 15.85 7.58
C TYR A 239 27.68 17.06 8.43
N LEU A 240 26.80 17.94 7.91
CA LEU A 240 26.31 19.10 8.64
C LEU A 240 25.39 18.65 9.79
N ALA A 241 24.46 17.73 9.56
CA ALA A 241 23.54 17.23 10.57
C ALA A 241 24.24 16.62 11.80
N ARG A 242 25.40 15.99 11.61
CA ARG A 242 26.21 15.47 12.72
C ARG A 242 26.83 16.57 13.61
N GLN A 243 26.94 17.80 13.10
CA GLN A 243 27.52 18.93 13.85
C GLN A 243 26.45 19.75 14.54
N MET A 244 25.19 19.66 14.10
CA MET A 244 24.08 20.41 14.66
C MET A 244 23.67 19.86 16.03
N LYS A 245 23.25 20.77 16.92
CA LYS A 245 22.82 20.43 18.28
C LYS A 245 21.30 20.41 18.40
N ARG A 246 20.78 19.35 18.98
CA ARG A 246 19.37 19.23 19.33
C ARG A 246 19.03 20.18 20.46
N GLY A 247 18.01 20.99 20.31
CA GLY A 247 17.42 21.84 21.34
C GLY A 247 16.51 21.06 22.28
N GLU A 248 16.23 21.65 23.44
CA GLU A 248 15.25 21.15 24.41
C GLU A 248 13.87 21.64 24.02
N GLY A 249 12.93 20.72 23.82
CA GLY A 249 11.53 20.99 23.42
C GLY A 249 11.05 20.07 22.28
N ASP A 250 9.74 19.95 22.18
CA ASP A 250 9.09 19.10 21.16
C ASP A 250 8.54 19.91 19.97
N GLY A 251 8.74 21.24 19.97
CA GLY A 251 8.22 22.14 18.93
C GLY A 251 6.69 22.36 18.96
N GLU A 252 5.98 21.83 19.96
CA GLU A 252 4.55 22.13 20.15
C GLU A 252 4.41 23.57 20.70
N ILE A 253 4.03 24.50 19.85
CA ILE A 253 3.63 25.85 20.30
C ILE A 253 2.25 25.72 20.94
N SER A 254 2.19 25.89 22.28
CA SER A 254 0.92 25.92 23.00
C SER A 254 0.07 27.10 22.48
N LYS A 255 -1.26 26.87 22.34
CA LYS A 255 -2.20 27.97 22.01
C LYS A 255 -2.08 29.17 22.97
N MET A 256 -1.56 28.93 24.16
CA MET A 256 -1.34 29.94 25.21
C MET A 256 -0.11 30.78 24.89
N ASP A 257 0.95 30.18 24.35
CA ASP A 257 2.18 30.85 23.95
C ASP A 257 2.00 31.71 22.70
N MET A 258 1.17 31.24 21.75
CA MET A 258 0.71 32.07 20.61
C MET A 258 -0.08 33.30 21.02
N LEU A 259 -0.89 33.23 22.10
CA LEU A 259 -1.68 34.33 22.61
C LEU A 259 -0.83 35.34 23.41
N MET A 260 0.24 34.87 24.05
CA MET A 260 1.09 35.71 24.89
C MET A 260 2.25 36.35 24.13
N LYS A 261 2.49 36.05 22.85
CA LYS A 261 3.65 36.54 22.08
C LYS A 261 4.99 36.38 22.84
N THR A 262 5.14 35.29 23.58
CA THR A 262 6.38 35.00 24.27
C THR A 262 7.41 34.65 23.22
N GLU A 263 8.51 35.40 23.12
CA GLU A 263 9.70 34.99 22.38
C GLU A 263 10.24 33.75 23.10
N ILE A 264 10.02 32.58 22.51
CA ILE A 264 10.63 31.36 23.00
C ILE A 264 12.10 31.44 22.59
N GLU A 265 13.01 31.58 23.55
CA GLU A 265 14.43 31.34 23.29
C GLU A 265 14.57 29.88 22.86
N GLU A 266 14.64 29.66 21.55
CA GLU A 266 14.89 28.34 20.97
C GLU A 266 16.35 27.97 21.26
N ASP A 267 16.55 27.02 22.17
CA ASP A 267 17.88 26.47 22.44
C ASP A 267 18.19 25.41 21.39
N GLY A 268 19.45 25.40 20.88
CA GLY A 268 19.91 24.48 19.85
C GLY A 268 19.65 24.92 18.41
N ASP A 269 20.00 24.00 17.47
CA ASP A 269 19.94 24.24 16.02
C ASP A 269 18.69 23.60 15.39
N PHE A 270 18.09 22.61 16.04
CA PHE A 270 16.85 21.96 15.60
C PHE A 270 16.08 21.36 16.77
N LEU A 271 14.77 21.19 16.57
CA LEU A 271 13.84 20.56 17.49
C LEU A 271 13.32 19.24 16.90
N VAL A 272 13.05 18.25 17.76
CA VAL A 272 12.56 16.93 17.34
C VAL A 272 11.26 16.63 18.07
N ASN A 273 10.19 16.40 17.32
CA ASN A 273 8.95 15.84 17.83
C ASN A 273 8.91 14.34 17.58
N GLU A 274 9.20 13.55 18.60
CA GLU A 274 9.21 12.08 18.50
C GLU A 274 7.81 11.49 18.32
N LYS A 275 6.79 12.18 18.83
CA LYS A 275 5.39 11.76 18.80
C LYS A 275 4.78 11.87 17.39
N ASP A 276 5.06 12.99 16.72
CA ASP A 276 4.56 13.27 15.38
C ASP A 276 5.61 12.98 14.30
N LYS A 277 6.78 12.43 14.69
CA LYS A 277 7.89 11.98 13.83
C LYS A 277 8.39 13.05 12.84
N TYR A 278 8.51 14.31 13.29
CA TYR A 278 9.09 15.38 12.46
C TYR A 278 10.24 16.13 13.16
N VAL A 279 11.05 16.82 12.34
CA VAL A 279 12.17 17.66 12.79
C VAL A 279 11.99 19.05 12.19
N MET A 280 12.28 20.06 12.98
CA MET A 280 12.17 21.48 12.59
C MET A 280 13.48 22.19 12.89
N LEU A 281 13.97 23.02 11.95
CA LEU A 281 15.13 23.88 12.15
C LEU A 281 14.73 25.10 12.98
N THR A 282 15.58 25.49 13.92
CA THR A 282 15.48 26.76 14.62
C THR A 282 16.07 27.88 13.78
N ALA A 283 15.89 29.13 14.20
CA ALA A 283 16.53 30.27 13.54
C ALA A 283 18.07 30.16 13.51
N ASN A 284 18.66 29.54 14.55
CA ASN A 284 20.09 29.26 14.57
C ASN A 284 20.50 28.19 13.58
N GLY A 285 19.69 27.14 13.49
CA GLY A 285 19.90 26.05 12.50
C GLY A 285 19.83 26.54 11.07
N VAL A 286 18.86 27.39 10.74
CA VAL A 286 18.75 28.00 9.41
C VAL A 286 20.02 28.77 9.06
N LYS A 287 20.50 29.65 9.97
CA LYS A 287 21.75 30.39 9.75
C LYS A 287 22.96 29.47 9.55
N MET A 288 23.03 28.39 10.30
CA MET A 288 24.11 27.41 10.17
C MET A 288 24.12 26.72 8.80
N VAL A 289 22.92 26.37 8.29
CA VAL A 289 22.76 25.80 6.94
C VAL A 289 23.15 26.81 5.87
N GLU A 290 22.66 28.06 5.95
CA GLU A 290 22.98 29.15 5.03
C GLU A 290 24.48 29.41 4.95
N GLN A 291 25.16 29.46 6.11
CA GLN A 291 26.62 29.64 6.18
C GLN A 291 27.38 28.46 5.56
N PHE A 292 26.93 27.23 5.82
CA PHE A 292 27.61 26.02 5.32
C PHE A 292 27.51 25.87 3.80
N PHE A 293 26.34 26.14 3.23
CA PHE A 293 26.09 26.04 1.79
C PHE A 293 26.38 27.33 1.02
N HIS A 294 26.78 28.42 1.72
CA HIS A 294 27.05 29.75 1.14
C HIS A 294 25.84 30.30 0.35
N ILE A 295 24.66 30.19 0.92
CA ILE A 295 23.40 30.70 0.36
C ILE A 295 22.88 31.87 1.21
N ASP A 296 22.19 32.82 0.58
CA ASP A 296 21.72 34.03 1.25
C ASP A 296 20.42 33.77 2.03
N ASN A 297 19.54 32.90 1.52
CA ASN A 297 18.24 32.60 2.15
C ASN A 297 17.83 31.16 1.85
N LEU A 298 17.68 30.35 2.90
CA LEU A 298 17.28 28.95 2.80
C LEU A 298 15.82 28.78 2.30
N SER A 299 14.99 29.79 2.48
CA SER A 299 13.56 29.73 2.10
C SER A 299 13.29 30.05 0.62
N ASP A 300 14.31 30.42 -0.13
CA ASP A 300 14.16 30.69 -1.56
C ASP A 300 13.85 29.41 -2.34
N PRO A 301 12.99 29.47 -3.38
CA PRO A 301 12.63 28.30 -4.19
C PRO A 301 13.82 27.50 -4.75
N GLU A 302 14.92 28.17 -5.07
CA GLU A 302 16.14 27.55 -5.58
C GLU A 302 16.87 26.72 -4.51
N ASN A 303 16.67 27.00 -3.22
CA ASN A 303 17.32 26.35 -2.09
C ASN A 303 16.45 25.30 -1.39
N MET A 304 15.22 25.05 -1.89
CA MET A 304 14.30 24.09 -1.27
C MET A 304 14.87 22.67 -1.23
N GLU A 305 15.68 22.26 -2.19
CA GLU A 305 16.34 20.94 -2.21
C GLU A 305 17.34 20.80 -1.05
N ILE A 306 18.09 21.86 -0.72
CA ILE A 306 19.03 21.90 0.41
C ILE A 306 18.25 21.82 1.72
N GLN A 307 17.18 22.60 1.85
CA GLN A 307 16.31 22.60 3.04
C GLN A 307 15.70 21.21 3.26
N HIS A 308 15.20 20.60 2.23
CA HIS A 308 14.61 19.26 2.30
C HIS A 308 15.65 18.22 2.75
N ASN A 309 16.80 18.19 2.11
CA ASN A 309 17.84 17.19 2.39
C ASN A 309 18.44 17.33 3.80
N ILE A 310 18.59 18.56 4.34
CA ILE A 310 19.07 18.73 5.72
C ILE A 310 18.03 18.24 6.75
N ILE A 311 16.74 18.49 6.50
CA ILE A 311 15.67 17.98 7.35
C ILE A 311 15.65 16.45 7.31
N LEU A 312 15.84 15.83 6.15
CA LEU A 312 15.94 14.39 6.02
C LEU A 312 17.15 13.82 6.75
N ALA A 313 18.30 14.47 6.66
CA ALA A 313 19.48 14.04 7.39
C ALA A 313 19.27 14.10 8.90
N LEU A 314 18.69 15.19 9.42
CA LEU A 314 18.34 15.33 10.84
C LEU A 314 17.29 14.28 11.27
N ARG A 315 16.30 14.01 10.43
CA ARG A 315 15.29 12.98 10.66
C ARG A 315 15.90 11.58 10.69
N ALA A 316 16.83 11.28 9.76
CA ALA A 316 17.55 10.02 9.72
C ALA A 316 18.37 9.78 11.01
N HIS A 317 18.99 10.83 11.55
CA HIS A 317 19.78 10.73 12.78
C HIS A 317 18.96 10.59 14.05
N ASN A 318 17.82 11.29 14.14
CA ASN A 318 17.08 11.45 15.40
C ASN A 318 15.82 10.57 15.50
N LEU A 319 15.25 10.14 14.38
CA LEU A 319 13.96 9.42 14.36
C LEU A 319 14.04 8.03 13.70
N MET A 320 15.17 7.70 13.03
CA MET A 320 15.35 6.41 12.37
C MET A 320 16.48 5.63 13.06
N PHE A 321 16.16 4.49 13.62
CA PHE A 321 17.09 3.70 14.43
C PHE A 321 17.43 2.38 13.76
N ARG A 322 18.72 2.05 13.76
CA ARG A 322 19.22 0.77 13.28
C ARG A 322 18.67 -0.36 14.14
N ASP A 323 18.40 -1.51 13.52
CA ASP A 323 17.84 -2.72 14.12
C ASP A 323 16.39 -2.58 14.63
N ARG A 324 15.78 -1.40 14.49
CA ARG A 324 14.37 -1.14 14.74
C ARG A 324 13.61 -0.78 13.45
N ASP A 325 14.05 0.28 12.76
CA ASP A 325 13.39 0.81 11.57
C ASP A 325 14.06 0.30 10.30
N TYR A 326 15.33 -0.05 10.36
CA TYR A 326 16.12 -0.62 9.28
C TYR A 326 17.29 -1.45 9.79
N VAL A 327 17.82 -2.32 8.92
CA VAL A 327 19.07 -3.07 9.16
C VAL A 327 20.06 -2.78 8.04
N VAL A 328 21.37 -2.90 8.35
CA VAL A 328 22.42 -2.79 7.34
C VAL A 328 22.99 -4.18 7.07
N LYS A 329 22.88 -4.66 5.84
CA LYS A 329 23.38 -5.97 5.42
C LYS A 329 23.97 -5.87 4.01
N ASP A 330 25.12 -6.48 3.78
CA ASP A 330 25.80 -6.54 2.49
C ASP A 330 26.02 -5.13 1.85
N ASP A 331 26.33 -4.13 2.66
CA ASP A 331 26.53 -2.72 2.30
C ASP A 331 25.25 -2.05 1.73
N GLU A 332 24.07 -2.55 2.14
CA GLU A 332 22.77 -2.00 1.81
C GLU A 332 21.92 -1.76 3.04
N VAL A 333 21.16 -0.68 3.03
CA VAL A 333 20.11 -0.41 4.03
C VAL A 333 18.86 -1.18 3.62
N LEU A 334 18.31 -1.96 4.53
CA LEU A 334 17.07 -2.73 4.34
C LEU A 334 16.05 -2.27 5.37
N ILE A 335 14.84 -1.97 4.92
CA ILE A 335 13.75 -1.55 5.80
C ILE A 335 13.28 -2.71 6.65
N VAL A 336 12.96 -2.42 7.91
CA VAL A 336 12.21 -3.32 8.79
C VAL A 336 10.79 -2.78 8.89
N ASP A 337 9.81 -3.59 8.59
CA ASP A 337 8.41 -3.20 8.69
C ASP A 337 8.01 -3.00 10.16
N GLU A 338 7.53 -1.82 10.48
CA GLU A 338 7.15 -1.42 11.84
C GLU A 338 6.06 -2.33 12.44
N PHE A 339 5.19 -2.91 11.60
CA PHE A 339 4.07 -3.72 12.03
C PHE A 339 4.39 -5.21 12.12
N THR A 340 5.11 -5.72 11.14
CA THR A 340 5.42 -7.16 11.06
C THR A 340 6.80 -7.49 11.63
N GLY A 341 7.67 -6.49 11.80
CA GLY A 341 9.06 -6.67 12.16
C GLY A 341 9.87 -7.39 11.07
N ARG A 342 9.36 -7.46 9.86
CA ARG A 342 9.97 -8.17 8.73
C ARG A 342 10.96 -7.28 7.99
N ILE A 343 12.11 -7.84 7.62
CA ILE A 343 13.01 -7.18 6.68
C ILE A 343 12.33 -7.17 5.33
N MET A 344 12.26 -5.99 4.72
CA MET A 344 11.67 -5.77 3.41
C MET A 344 12.75 -5.50 2.36
N PRO A 345 13.35 -6.54 1.77
CA PRO A 345 14.36 -6.36 0.74
C PRO A 345 13.71 -5.70 -0.50
N GLY A 346 14.41 -4.77 -1.15
CA GLY A 346 13.89 -4.05 -2.32
C GLY A 346 13.05 -2.82 -2.00
N ARG A 347 12.45 -2.73 -0.82
CA ARG A 347 11.76 -1.52 -0.36
C ARG A 347 12.75 -0.41 -0.01
N ARG A 348 12.32 0.83 -0.24
CA ARG A 348 13.05 2.04 0.12
C ARG A 348 12.12 3.01 0.81
N PHE A 349 12.66 3.77 1.75
CA PHE A 349 11.93 4.94 2.26
C PHE A 349 11.79 5.96 1.15
N SER A 350 10.63 6.62 1.09
CA SER A 350 10.32 7.67 0.11
C SER A 350 11.08 8.97 0.38
N ASP A 351 10.95 9.89 -0.55
CA ASP A 351 11.32 11.30 -0.42
C ASP A 351 12.80 11.55 -0.08
N GLY A 352 13.71 10.66 -0.45
CA GLY A 352 15.14 10.81 -0.15
C GLY A 352 15.55 10.33 1.24
N LEU A 353 14.62 9.93 2.12
CA LEU A 353 14.95 9.47 3.47
C LEU A 353 15.85 8.22 3.45
N HIS A 354 15.66 7.32 2.48
CA HIS A 354 16.51 6.14 2.34
C HIS A 354 17.97 6.51 2.05
N GLN A 355 18.17 7.48 1.16
CA GLN A 355 19.51 8.00 0.83
C GLN A 355 20.14 8.73 2.02
N ALA A 356 19.33 9.46 2.80
CA ALA A 356 19.81 10.08 4.04
C ALA A 356 20.26 9.03 5.07
N ILE A 357 19.57 7.89 5.17
CA ILE A 357 19.98 6.77 6.02
C ILE A 357 21.22 6.07 5.43
N GLU A 358 21.30 5.87 4.12
CA GLU A 358 22.48 5.34 3.44
C GLU A 358 23.71 6.24 3.73
N ALA A 359 23.55 7.57 3.71
CA ALA A 359 24.61 8.52 4.06
C ALA A 359 24.99 8.43 5.55
N LYS A 360 24.00 8.37 6.44
CA LYS A 360 24.19 8.19 7.90
C LYS A 360 25.00 6.94 8.23
N GLU A 361 24.70 5.81 7.60
CA GLU A 361 25.37 4.52 7.82
C GLU A 361 26.68 4.38 7.04
N ASN A 362 27.09 5.40 6.26
CA ASN A 362 28.26 5.40 5.39
C ASN A 362 28.29 4.24 4.38
N VAL A 363 27.15 3.75 3.95
CA VAL A 363 27.03 2.81 2.84
C VAL A 363 26.95 3.59 1.52
N LYS A 364 27.03 2.89 0.39
CA LYS A 364 26.95 3.53 -0.92
C LYS A 364 25.58 4.17 -1.13
N VAL A 365 25.51 5.50 -1.13
CA VAL A 365 24.28 6.23 -1.44
C VAL A 365 23.89 5.94 -2.90
N LYS A 366 22.74 5.31 -3.10
CA LYS A 366 22.20 5.03 -4.43
C LYS A 366 21.47 6.27 -4.92
N ARG A 367 21.33 6.40 -6.25
CA ARG A 367 20.58 7.52 -6.84
C ARG A 367 19.14 7.52 -6.35
N GLU A 368 18.56 8.70 -6.23
CA GLU A 368 17.13 8.84 -5.97
C GLU A 368 16.32 8.06 -7.01
N SER A 369 15.22 7.52 -6.55
CA SER A 369 14.24 6.93 -7.43
C SER A 369 13.15 7.97 -7.71
N LYS A 370 12.86 8.19 -9.00
CA LYS A 370 11.73 9.00 -9.43
C LYS A 370 10.46 8.15 -9.40
N THR A 371 9.36 8.70 -8.90
CA THR A 371 8.05 8.04 -8.96
C THR A 371 7.55 7.99 -10.41
N LEU A 372 7.36 6.78 -10.93
CA LEU A 372 6.82 6.57 -12.28
C LEU A 372 5.30 6.43 -12.28
N ALA A 373 4.77 5.73 -11.28
CA ALA A 373 3.34 5.54 -11.09
C ALA A 373 3.04 5.34 -9.61
N THR A 374 1.93 5.84 -9.16
CA THR A 374 1.48 5.72 -7.77
C THR A 374 -0.03 5.60 -7.68
N ILE A 375 -0.53 4.86 -6.68
CA ILE A 375 -1.94 4.82 -6.31
C ILE A 375 -2.08 4.45 -4.84
N THR A 376 -3.02 5.06 -4.13
CA THR A 376 -3.36 4.62 -2.77
C THR A 376 -4.23 3.35 -2.80
N PHE A 377 -4.13 2.51 -1.76
CA PHE A 377 -5.03 1.35 -1.63
C PHE A 377 -6.50 1.76 -1.62
N GLN A 378 -6.79 2.91 -0.99
CA GLN A 378 -8.14 3.46 -0.92
C GLN A 378 -8.72 3.68 -2.32
N ASN A 379 -8.00 4.40 -3.18
CA ASN A 379 -8.44 4.67 -4.53
C ASN A 379 -8.46 3.41 -5.38
N PHE A 380 -7.45 2.54 -5.26
CA PHE A 380 -7.38 1.30 -6.00
C PHE A 380 -8.58 0.37 -5.72
N PHE A 381 -8.86 0.06 -4.45
CA PHE A 381 -9.98 -0.81 -4.12
C PHE A 381 -11.35 -0.17 -4.36
N ASN A 382 -11.43 1.17 -4.39
CA ASN A 382 -12.65 1.87 -4.78
C ASN A 382 -12.97 1.78 -6.28
N MET A 383 -12.04 1.34 -7.11
CA MET A 383 -12.27 1.10 -8.55
C MET A 383 -13.06 -0.18 -8.84
N PHE A 384 -13.15 -1.11 -7.88
CA PHE A 384 -13.97 -2.31 -8.06
C PHE A 384 -15.46 -1.95 -8.06
N ASP A 385 -16.21 -2.51 -9.00
CA ASP A 385 -17.69 -2.37 -9.04
C ASP A 385 -18.31 -2.84 -7.72
N LYS A 386 -17.76 -3.93 -7.17
CA LYS A 386 -18.20 -4.54 -5.92
C LYS A 386 -17.01 -5.04 -5.13
N LYS A 387 -16.94 -4.68 -3.87
CA LYS A 387 -15.88 -5.11 -2.94
C LYS A 387 -16.46 -5.60 -1.64
N ALA A 388 -15.86 -6.62 -1.07
CA ALA A 388 -16.23 -7.19 0.22
C ALA A 388 -15.00 -7.52 1.05
N GLY A 389 -15.15 -7.60 2.34
CA GLY A 389 -14.03 -7.89 3.23
C GLY A 389 -14.40 -8.84 4.37
N MET A 390 -13.41 -9.59 4.84
CA MET A 390 -13.56 -10.44 6.01
C MET A 390 -12.37 -10.29 6.95
N THR A 391 -12.63 -10.25 8.25
CA THR A 391 -11.61 -10.22 9.31
C THR A 391 -12.21 -10.64 10.64
N GLY A 392 -11.37 -10.84 11.66
CA GLY A 392 -11.83 -11.06 13.05
C GLY A 392 -12.02 -9.81 13.88
N THR A 393 -11.71 -8.61 13.35
CA THR A 393 -11.51 -7.38 14.13
C THR A 393 -11.84 -6.10 13.37
N ALA A 394 -12.97 -6.01 12.68
CA ALA A 394 -13.35 -4.82 11.91
C ALA A 394 -14.13 -3.77 12.70
N GLN A 395 -14.89 -4.18 13.72
CA GLN A 395 -15.84 -3.32 14.43
C GLN A 395 -15.19 -2.07 15.06
N THR A 396 -13.93 -2.16 15.45
CA THR A 396 -13.21 -1.00 16.02
C THR A 396 -12.98 0.12 15.03
N GLU A 397 -12.92 -0.20 13.73
CA GLU A 397 -12.63 0.68 12.61
C GLU A 397 -13.85 0.86 11.67
N GLU A 398 -15.06 0.50 12.14
CA GLU A 398 -16.30 0.54 11.33
C GLU A 398 -16.55 1.92 10.71
N GLU A 399 -16.26 3.00 11.46
CA GLU A 399 -16.44 4.37 11.01
C GLU A 399 -15.55 4.66 9.78
N GLU A 400 -14.29 4.23 9.82
CA GLU A 400 -13.35 4.38 8.71
C GLU A 400 -13.76 3.55 7.49
N PHE A 401 -14.16 2.30 7.67
CA PHE A 401 -14.64 1.45 6.57
C PHE A 401 -15.85 2.05 5.86
N ARG A 402 -16.75 2.68 6.64
CA ARG A 402 -17.94 3.33 6.08
C ARG A 402 -17.59 4.63 5.36
N GLU A 403 -16.76 5.48 5.96
CA GLU A 403 -16.45 6.81 5.42
C GLU A 403 -15.56 6.73 4.16
N ILE A 404 -14.53 5.87 4.17
CA ILE A 404 -13.54 5.80 3.10
C ILE A 404 -13.96 4.81 1.99
N TYR A 405 -14.45 3.64 2.38
CA TYR A 405 -14.69 2.53 1.45
C TYR A 405 -16.17 2.27 1.15
N GLY A 406 -17.08 2.94 1.86
CA GLY A 406 -18.53 2.74 1.72
C GLY A 406 -19.01 1.37 2.20
N MET A 407 -18.21 0.67 3.00
CA MET A 407 -18.52 -0.67 3.52
C MET A 407 -18.94 -0.60 4.99
N ASP A 408 -20.04 -1.22 5.36
CA ASP A 408 -20.42 -1.40 6.76
C ASP A 408 -19.99 -2.77 7.29
N VAL A 409 -19.89 -2.88 8.62
CA VAL A 409 -19.44 -4.08 9.31
C VAL A 409 -20.62 -4.84 9.89
N VAL A 410 -20.71 -6.13 9.57
CA VAL A 410 -21.66 -7.05 10.20
C VAL A 410 -20.91 -8.04 11.07
N VAL A 411 -21.12 -7.93 12.38
CA VAL A 411 -20.53 -8.85 13.36
C VAL A 411 -21.34 -10.14 13.40
N ILE A 412 -20.69 -11.23 13.04
CA ILE A 412 -21.32 -12.57 12.96
C ILE A 412 -21.02 -13.33 14.24
N PRO A 413 -22.03 -13.98 14.87
CA PRO A 413 -21.82 -14.77 16.06
C PRO A 413 -20.92 -15.97 15.78
N THR A 414 -20.19 -16.44 16.80
CA THR A 414 -19.37 -17.64 16.71
C THR A 414 -20.22 -18.91 16.64
N ASN A 415 -19.75 -19.92 15.92
CA ASN A 415 -20.44 -21.21 15.80
C ASN A 415 -20.61 -21.90 17.17
N ARG A 416 -19.59 -21.79 18.04
CA ARG A 416 -19.64 -22.25 19.43
C ARG A 416 -19.31 -21.10 20.38
N PRO A 417 -19.90 -21.07 21.61
CA PRO A 417 -19.57 -20.04 22.59
C PRO A 417 -18.06 -20.00 22.92
N ILE A 418 -17.52 -18.79 23.07
CA ILE A 418 -16.13 -18.58 23.45
C ILE A 418 -15.92 -18.99 24.91
N GLN A 419 -14.98 -19.88 25.18
CA GLN A 419 -14.61 -20.33 26.52
C GLN A 419 -13.29 -19.69 27.02
N ARG A 420 -12.62 -18.87 26.19
CA ARG A 420 -11.40 -18.15 26.57
C ARG A 420 -11.68 -17.15 27.68
N ILE A 421 -10.77 -17.12 28.66
CA ILE A 421 -10.79 -16.16 29.77
C ILE A 421 -9.76 -15.06 29.47
N ASP A 422 -10.25 -13.84 29.25
CA ASP A 422 -9.40 -12.66 29.09
C ASP A 422 -9.18 -12.01 30.45
N GLN A 423 -7.95 -12.18 31.01
CA GLN A 423 -7.56 -11.65 32.32
C GLN A 423 -7.29 -10.13 32.25
N PRO A 424 -7.43 -9.39 33.35
CA PRO A 424 -7.02 -8.00 33.43
C PRO A 424 -5.53 -7.80 33.14
N ASP A 425 -5.17 -6.62 32.69
CA ASP A 425 -3.77 -6.27 32.44
C ASP A 425 -2.98 -6.15 33.75
N SER A 426 -1.76 -6.68 33.76
CA SER A 426 -0.79 -6.49 34.85
C SER A 426 0.15 -5.35 34.51
N ILE A 427 0.26 -4.37 35.42
CA ILE A 427 1.06 -3.17 35.17
C ILE A 427 2.18 -3.09 36.18
N PHE A 428 3.41 -2.86 35.71
CA PHE A 428 4.64 -2.77 36.48
C PHE A 428 5.28 -1.38 36.30
N LYS A 429 6.15 -1.01 37.23
CA LYS A 429 6.86 0.26 37.17
C LYS A 429 7.88 0.24 36.03
N THR A 430 8.68 -0.79 35.95
CA THR A 430 9.81 -0.89 35.01
C THR A 430 9.65 -2.05 34.01
N LYS A 431 10.29 -1.93 32.86
CA LYS A 431 10.37 -3.00 31.86
C LYS A 431 10.99 -4.27 32.43
N LYS A 432 11.98 -4.14 33.28
CA LYS A 432 12.68 -5.26 33.93
C LYS A 432 11.76 -6.08 34.84
N GLU A 433 10.93 -5.42 35.65
CA GLU A 433 9.95 -6.11 36.52
C GLU A 433 8.91 -6.83 35.65
N LYS A 434 8.38 -6.18 34.65
CA LYS A 434 7.46 -6.75 33.66
C LYS A 434 8.03 -8.04 33.05
N LEU A 435 9.24 -7.99 32.49
CA LEU A 435 9.88 -9.15 31.87
C LEU A 435 10.11 -10.30 32.85
N ASN A 436 10.48 -10.02 34.08
CA ASN A 436 10.63 -11.04 35.12
C ASN A 436 9.28 -11.72 35.44
N ALA A 437 8.21 -10.97 35.53
CA ALA A 437 6.86 -11.50 35.75
C ALA A 437 6.39 -12.36 34.55
N ILE A 438 6.64 -11.95 33.34
CA ILE A 438 6.35 -12.71 32.11
C ILE A 438 7.09 -14.04 32.14
N VAL A 439 8.40 -14.04 32.41
CA VAL A 439 9.22 -15.26 32.42
C VAL A 439 8.78 -16.23 33.55
N GLU A 440 8.36 -15.70 34.71
CA GLU A 440 7.81 -16.54 35.78
C GLU A 440 6.48 -17.16 35.37
N GLN A 441 5.60 -16.38 34.73
CA GLN A 441 4.32 -16.90 34.25
C GLN A 441 4.50 -17.97 33.16
N ILE A 442 5.46 -17.79 32.24
CA ILE A 442 5.83 -18.81 31.24
C ILE A 442 6.30 -20.08 31.93
N ASN A 443 7.15 -19.96 32.96
CA ASN A 443 7.66 -21.10 33.73
C ASN A 443 6.52 -21.87 34.41
N ILE A 444 5.57 -21.18 35.02
CA ILE A 444 4.38 -21.79 35.64
C ILE A 444 3.56 -22.57 34.62
N SER A 445 3.27 -21.97 33.47
CA SER A 445 2.50 -22.61 32.39
C SER A 445 3.26 -23.81 31.81
N TYR A 446 4.56 -23.66 31.56
CA TYR A 446 5.41 -24.73 31.07
C TYR A 446 5.42 -25.95 32.01
N ARG A 447 5.56 -25.73 33.33
CA ARG A 447 5.49 -26.81 34.33
C ARG A 447 4.13 -27.47 34.40
N LYS A 448 3.06 -26.75 34.13
CA LYS A 448 1.68 -27.26 34.05
C LYS A 448 1.48 -28.10 32.79
N GLY A 449 2.33 -27.92 31.75
CA GLY A 449 2.16 -28.53 30.44
C GLY A 449 1.31 -27.69 29.50
N GLN A 450 0.86 -26.50 29.88
CA GLN A 450 0.05 -25.60 29.09
C GLN A 450 0.90 -24.88 28.06
N PRO A 451 0.55 -24.91 26.75
CA PRO A 451 1.28 -24.16 25.73
C PRO A 451 1.10 -22.65 25.90
N VAL A 452 2.16 -21.91 25.58
CA VAL A 452 2.20 -20.44 25.70
C VAL A 452 2.62 -19.81 24.38
N LEU A 453 1.85 -18.85 23.91
CA LEU A 453 2.21 -17.95 22.82
C LEU A 453 2.43 -16.56 23.40
N VAL A 454 3.64 -16.04 23.23
CA VAL A 454 4.03 -14.70 23.70
C VAL A 454 4.08 -13.75 22.52
N GLY A 455 3.26 -12.71 22.54
CA GLY A 455 3.28 -11.64 21.55
C GLY A 455 4.21 -10.50 21.99
N THR A 456 5.17 -10.12 21.15
CA THR A 456 6.09 -8.99 21.34
C THR A 456 5.91 -7.95 20.25
N ILE A 457 6.16 -6.68 20.55
CA ILE A 457 5.99 -5.59 19.59
C ILE A 457 7.13 -5.55 18.57
N ASN A 458 8.37 -5.81 19.01
CA ASN A 458 9.56 -5.72 18.17
C ASN A 458 10.49 -6.91 18.34
N ILE A 459 11.49 -6.99 17.49
CA ILE A 459 12.49 -8.07 17.48
C ILE A 459 13.34 -8.03 18.73
N ASP A 460 13.73 -6.85 19.20
CA ASP A 460 14.61 -6.68 20.37
C ASP A 460 13.95 -7.25 21.63
N ALA A 461 12.68 -6.93 21.86
CA ALA A 461 11.91 -7.49 22.98
C ALA A 461 11.80 -9.02 22.89
N SER A 462 11.67 -9.57 21.67
CA SER A 462 11.63 -11.02 21.47
C SER A 462 12.98 -11.69 21.74
N GLU A 463 14.09 -11.06 21.35
CA GLU A 463 15.45 -11.57 21.62
C GLU A 463 15.82 -11.47 23.10
N GLU A 464 15.48 -10.35 23.76
CA GLU A 464 15.69 -10.19 25.20
C GLU A 464 14.94 -11.25 26.01
N LEU A 465 13.66 -11.46 25.70
CA LEU A 465 12.84 -12.48 26.34
C LEU A 465 13.39 -13.89 26.07
N SER A 466 13.80 -14.19 24.84
CA SER A 466 14.43 -15.44 24.45
C SER A 466 15.73 -15.70 25.26
N HIS A 467 16.55 -14.66 25.42
CA HIS A 467 17.76 -14.76 26.23
C HIS A 467 17.45 -15.06 27.70
N MET A 468 16.43 -14.43 28.28
CA MET A 468 16.00 -14.68 29.66
C MET A 468 15.46 -16.10 29.84
N LEU A 469 14.67 -16.63 28.89
CA LEU A 469 14.15 -18.00 28.91
C LEU A 469 15.28 -19.04 28.79
N SER A 470 16.26 -18.78 27.92
CA SER A 470 17.45 -19.62 27.73
C SER A 470 18.27 -19.72 29.03
N LYS A 471 18.44 -18.61 29.77
CA LYS A 471 19.09 -18.61 31.10
C LYS A 471 18.37 -19.51 32.12
N ARG A 472 17.03 -19.60 32.02
CA ARG A 472 16.21 -20.46 32.88
C ARG A 472 16.03 -21.89 32.33
N LYS A 473 16.68 -22.21 31.19
CA LYS A 473 16.61 -23.50 30.50
C LYS A 473 15.20 -23.92 30.12
N ILE A 474 14.35 -22.95 29.73
CA ILE A 474 13.01 -23.20 29.21
C ILE A 474 13.11 -23.31 27.67
N PRO A 475 12.80 -24.50 27.08
CA PRO A 475 12.78 -24.68 25.65
C PRO A 475 11.73 -23.76 25.04
N HIS A 476 12.10 -23.04 23.99
CA HIS A 476 11.18 -22.12 23.26
C HIS A 476 11.59 -21.98 21.82
N LYS A 477 10.61 -21.60 20.99
CA LYS A 477 10.81 -21.21 19.58
C LYS A 477 10.57 -19.71 19.43
N VAL A 478 11.37 -19.04 18.60
CA VAL A 478 11.21 -17.62 18.31
C VAL A 478 10.80 -17.47 16.85
N LEU A 479 9.68 -16.80 16.64
CA LEU A 479 9.14 -16.47 15.35
C LEU A 479 9.29 -14.98 15.13
N ASN A 480 10.29 -14.60 14.36
CA ASN A 480 10.55 -13.23 13.97
C ASN A 480 10.94 -13.18 12.49
N ALA A 481 11.09 -11.97 11.97
CA ALA A 481 11.42 -11.71 10.57
C ALA A 481 12.66 -12.44 10.01
N LYS A 482 13.50 -12.99 10.87
CA LYS A 482 14.70 -13.72 10.47
C LYS A 482 14.42 -15.15 9.98
N PHE A 483 13.22 -15.72 10.25
CA PHE A 483 12.91 -17.14 10.07
C PHE A 483 11.60 -17.41 9.28
N HIS A 484 11.36 -16.71 8.20
CA HIS A 484 10.13 -16.79 7.41
C HIS A 484 9.74 -18.18 6.91
N GLU A 485 10.72 -18.93 6.41
CA GLU A 485 10.47 -20.26 5.79
C GLU A 485 9.96 -21.30 6.78
N LEU A 486 10.25 -21.11 8.08
CA LEU A 486 9.82 -22.00 9.16
C LEU A 486 8.56 -21.52 9.89
N GLU A 487 7.98 -20.41 9.45
CA GLU A 487 6.86 -19.77 10.15
C GLU A 487 5.67 -20.70 10.33
N ALA A 488 5.24 -21.33 9.27
CA ALA A 488 4.07 -22.21 9.30
C ALA A 488 4.26 -23.44 10.22
N GLU A 489 5.45 -24.02 10.24
CA GLU A 489 5.79 -25.16 11.10
C GLU A 489 5.83 -24.75 12.57
N ILE A 490 6.45 -23.60 12.87
CA ILE A 490 6.56 -23.10 14.25
C ILE A 490 5.16 -22.81 14.81
N VAL A 491 4.28 -22.22 13.99
CA VAL A 491 2.91 -21.90 14.38
C VAL A 491 2.08 -23.17 14.57
N ALA A 492 2.22 -24.15 13.70
CA ALA A 492 1.54 -25.45 13.84
C ALA A 492 1.88 -26.14 15.18
N ASP A 493 3.13 -26.06 15.62
CA ASP A 493 3.60 -26.63 16.86
C ASP A 493 3.25 -25.82 18.11
N ALA A 494 2.84 -24.55 17.96
CA ALA A 494 2.58 -23.65 19.10
C ALA A 494 1.44 -24.13 20.02
N GLY A 495 0.54 -24.99 19.53
CA GLY A 495 -0.55 -25.59 20.32
C GLY A 495 -0.19 -26.89 21.02
N GLN A 496 1.02 -27.42 20.89
CA GLN A 496 1.43 -28.67 21.48
C GLN A 496 1.76 -28.53 22.95
N LYS A 497 1.66 -29.65 23.72
CA LYS A 497 1.96 -29.66 25.16
C LYS A 497 3.38 -29.16 25.42
N ASN A 498 3.52 -28.27 26.41
CA ASN A 498 4.80 -27.63 26.79
C ASN A 498 5.40 -26.72 25.70
N ALA A 499 4.71 -26.41 24.61
CA ALA A 499 5.24 -25.48 23.63
C ALA A 499 5.31 -24.06 24.23
N VAL A 500 6.45 -23.40 24.02
CA VAL A 500 6.61 -21.96 24.28
C VAL A 500 7.06 -21.29 23.00
N THR A 501 6.23 -20.41 22.46
CA THR A 501 6.49 -19.70 21.20
C THR A 501 6.49 -18.21 21.47
N ILE A 502 7.56 -17.52 21.09
CA ILE A 502 7.64 -16.06 21.09
C ILE A 502 7.41 -15.63 19.65
N ALA A 503 6.42 -14.78 19.42
CA ALA A 503 6.11 -14.26 18.09
C ALA A 503 6.12 -12.74 18.13
N THR A 504 6.80 -12.12 17.16
CA THR A 504 6.61 -10.69 16.88
C THR A 504 5.26 -10.47 16.21
N ASN A 505 4.81 -9.26 16.24
CA ASN A 505 3.50 -8.78 15.84
C ASN A 505 2.91 -9.53 14.66
N MET A 506 2.06 -9.95 14.22
CA MET A 506 1.50 -10.56 13.00
C MET A 506 2.19 -11.83 12.46
N ALA A 507 3.31 -12.30 13.02
CA ALA A 507 3.86 -13.57 12.63
C ALA A 507 2.83 -14.70 12.81
N GLY A 508 2.63 -15.53 11.77
CA GLY A 508 1.62 -16.59 11.75
C GLY A 508 0.18 -16.12 11.53
N ARG A 509 -0.06 -14.89 11.03
CA ARG A 509 -1.40 -14.42 10.66
C ARG A 509 -1.97 -15.30 9.55
N GLY A 510 -3.28 -15.59 9.61
CA GLY A 510 -3.93 -16.50 8.67
C GLY A 510 -3.64 -17.99 8.89
N THR A 511 -2.75 -18.35 9.85
CA THR A 511 -2.43 -19.75 10.20
C THR A 511 -3.20 -20.16 11.45
N ASP A 512 -3.80 -21.35 11.41
CA ASP A 512 -4.56 -21.90 12.54
C ASP A 512 -3.65 -22.65 13.52
N ILE A 513 -3.79 -22.38 14.82
CA ILE A 513 -3.10 -23.08 15.88
C ILE A 513 -4.04 -24.16 16.43
N LYS A 514 -3.74 -25.43 16.14
CA LYS A 514 -4.51 -26.57 16.65
C LYS A 514 -3.96 -27.03 17.98
N LEU A 515 -4.84 -27.24 18.96
CA LEU A 515 -4.44 -27.77 20.25
C LEU A 515 -4.03 -29.25 20.12
N GLY A 516 -2.91 -29.61 20.76
CA GLY A 516 -2.48 -30.98 20.90
C GLY A 516 -3.42 -31.80 21.80
N GLU A 517 -3.29 -33.10 21.75
CA GLU A 517 -4.09 -34.02 22.58
C GLU A 517 -3.91 -33.74 24.07
N GLY A 518 -5.02 -33.62 24.84
CA GLY A 518 -5.05 -33.32 26.25
C GLY A 518 -4.72 -31.90 26.67
N VAL A 519 -4.40 -31.00 25.73
CA VAL A 519 -4.07 -29.58 26.01
C VAL A 519 -5.32 -28.79 26.45
N ALA A 520 -6.49 -29.15 25.96
CA ALA A 520 -7.75 -28.53 26.37
C ALA A 520 -8.01 -28.69 27.88
N GLU A 521 -7.71 -29.86 28.44
CA GLU A 521 -7.84 -30.15 29.87
C GLU A 521 -6.87 -29.35 30.75
N LEU A 522 -5.72 -28.92 30.18
CA LEU A 522 -4.73 -28.07 30.83
C LEU A 522 -5.10 -26.56 30.81
N GLY A 523 -6.20 -26.20 30.18
CA GLY A 523 -6.69 -24.83 30.04
C GLY A 523 -6.45 -24.21 28.65
N GLY A 524 -6.07 -25.04 27.65
CA GLY A 524 -5.85 -24.61 26.29
C GLY A 524 -4.59 -23.73 26.10
N LEU A 525 -4.53 -23.00 24.97
CA LEU A 525 -3.41 -22.10 24.67
C LEU A 525 -3.47 -20.83 25.53
N ARG A 526 -2.36 -20.51 26.18
CA ARG A 526 -2.19 -19.25 26.92
C ARG A 526 -1.54 -18.20 26.05
N ILE A 527 -2.16 -17.03 25.96
CA ILE A 527 -1.61 -15.85 25.29
C ILE A 527 -1.02 -14.90 26.33
N ILE A 528 0.20 -14.46 26.10
CA ILE A 528 0.87 -13.42 26.88
C ILE A 528 1.22 -12.28 25.92
N GLY A 529 0.64 -11.10 26.13
CA GLY A 529 1.07 -9.88 25.47
C GLY A 529 2.13 -9.16 26.30
N THR A 530 3.29 -8.85 25.74
CA THR A 530 4.36 -8.15 26.47
C THR A 530 4.13 -6.65 26.56
N GLU A 531 3.27 -6.11 25.73
CA GLU A 531 2.84 -4.70 25.67
C GLU A 531 1.49 -4.61 25.00
N ARG A 532 0.82 -3.46 25.11
CA ARG A 532 -0.33 -3.10 24.28
C ARG A 532 0.17 -2.47 22.98
N HIS A 533 -0.45 -2.87 21.88
CA HIS A 533 -0.17 -2.31 20.58
C HIS A 533 -0.80 -0.93 20.40
N GLU A 534 -0.41 -0.21 19.37
CA GLU A 534 -1.00 1.08 19.00
C GLU A 534 -2.50 1.00 18.71
N SER A 535 -2.99 -0.15 18.25
CA SER A 535 -4.40 -0.41 17.96
C SER A 535 -4.96 -1.56 18.80
N ARG A 536 -6.16 -1.35 19.36
CA ARG A 536 -6.92 -2.37 20.08
C ARG A 536 -7.24 -3.59 19.20
N ARG A 537 -7.34 -3.38 17.90
CA ARG A 537 -7.57 -4.40 16.91
C ARG A 537 -6.46 -5.47 16.90
N ILE A 538 -5.21 -5.04 16.95
CA ILE A 538 -4.04 -5.92 16.98
C ILE A 538 -4.01 -6.73 18.29
N ASP A 539 -4.33 -6.11 19.41
CA ASP A 539 -4.47 -6.82 20.69
C ASP A 539 -5.55 -7.92 20.62
N ASN A 540 -6.69 -7.61 19.97
CA ASN A 540 -7.78 -8.58 19.79
C ASN A 540 -7.39 -9.72 18.84
N GLN A 541 -6.58 -9.44 17.80
CA GLN A 541 -6.04 -10.47 16.92
C GLN A 541 -5.10 -11.41 17.67
N LEU A 542 -4.24 -10.88 18.54
CA LEU A 542 -3.37 -11.68 19.39
C LEU A 542 -4.19 -12.57 20.35
N ARG A 543 -5.17 -12.01 21.06
CA ARG A 543 -6.11 -12.77 21.89
C ARG A 543 -6.87 -13.85 21.10
N GLY A 544 -7.29 -13.53 19.87
CA GLY A 544 -8.03 -14.41 18.98
C GLY A 544 -7.24 -15.65 18.50
N ARG A 545 -5.96 -15.73 18.81
CA ARG A 545 -5.19 -16.96 18.54
C ARG A 545 -5.52 -18.11 19.50
N SER A 546 -6.17 -17.81 20.60
CA SER A 546 -6.63 -18.80 21.61
C SER A 546 -8.15 -18.78 21.74
N GLY A 547 -8.72 -19.89 22.20
CA GLY A 547 -10.17 -20.04 22.43
C GLY A 547 -10.99 -20.14 21.14
N ARG A 548 -10.51 -20.92 20.15
CA ARG A 548 -11.14 -21.12 18.85
C ARG A 548 -12.15 -22.27 18.91
N GLN A 549 -13.26 -22.15 18.16
CA GLN A 549 -14.28 -23.20 18.03
C GLN A 549 -14.76 -23.82 19.36
N GLY A 550 -14.80 -23.00 20.42
CA GLY A 550 -15.20 -23.46 21.77
C GLY A 550 -14.10 -24.10 22.60
N ASP A 551 -12.85 -24.06 22.15
CA ASP A 551 -11.71 -24.50 22.96
C ASP A 551 -11.50 -23.57 24.16
N PRO A 552 -11.02 -24.11 25.30
CA PRO A 552 -10.58 -23.27 26.42
C PRO A 552 -9.31 -22.50 26.06
N GLY A 553 -9.06 -21.42 26.77
CA GLY A 553 -7.88 -20.59 26.58
C GLY A 553 -7.81 -19.46 27.58
N GLU A 554 -6.66 -18.83 27.65
CA GLU A 554 -6.44 -17.67 28.51
C GLU A 554 -5.63 -16.60 27.79
N SER A 555 -5.90 -15.33 28.10
CA SER A 555 -5.05 -14.21 27.64
C SER A 555 -4.76 -13.22 28.76
N LYS A 556 -3.53 -12.71 28.83
CA LYS A 556 -3.13 -11.64 29.76
C LYS A 556 -2.07 -10.75 29.11
N PHE A 557 -2.19 -9.43 29.32
CA PHE A 557 -1.19 -8.46 28.91
C PHE A 557 -0.41 -7.97 30.11
N TYR A 558 0.90 -7.79 29.91
CA TYR A 558 1.86 -7.30 30.88
C TYR A 558 2.42 -5.98 30.38
N LEU A 559 2.24 -4.91 31.14
CA LEU A 559 2.58 -3.55 30.76
C LEU A 559 3.60 -2.96 31.74
N SER A 560 4.35 -1.97 31.26
CA SER A 560 5.24 -1.15 32.07
C SER A 560 4.94 0.33 31.84
N LEU A 561 5.17 1.17 32.84
CA LEU A 561 5.10 2.61 32.67
C LEU A 561 6.19 3.17 31.73
N GLU A 562 7.24 2.36 31.49
CA GLU A 562 8.33 2.68 30.56
C GLU A 562 8.05 2.24 29.11
N ASP A 563 6.92 1.57 28.85
CA ASP A 563 6.52 1.18 27.50
C ASP A 563 6.17 2.41 26.65
N ASP A 564 6.46 2.38 25.36
CA ASP A 564 6.33 3.54 24.47
C ASP A 564 4.92 4.13 24.47
N LEU A 565 3.89 3.29 24.45
CA LEU A 565 2.50 3.75 24.57
C LEU A 565 2.25 4.55 25.86
N MET A 566 2.82 4.10 26.97
CA MET A 566 2.66 4.74 28.29
C MET A 566 3.52 6.01 28.37
N ARG A 567 4.73 5.99 27.82
CA ARG A 567 5.65 7.14 27.79
C ARG A 567 5.10 8.29 26.93
N LEU A 568 4.62 7.98 25.72
CA LEU A 568 4.17 9.02 24.77
C LEU A 568 2.77 9.58 25.09
N PHE A 569 1.89 8.77 25.65
CA PHE A 569 0.50 9.15 25.91
C PHE A 569 0.07 9.04 27.37
N GLY A 570 0.93 8.42 28.21
CA GLY A 570 0.76 8.27 29.64
C GLY A 570 1.27 9.48 30.42
N SER A 571 0.50 10.55 30.44
CA SER A 571 0.90 11.77 31.09
C SER A 571 1.54 11.57 32.49
N GLU A 572 2.31 12.54 32.94
CA GLU A 572 2.84 12.72 34.31
C GLU A 572 1.83 12.37 35.41
N ARG A 573 0.52 12.45 35.12
CA ARG A 573 -0.58 12.08 36.02
C ARG A 573 -0.58 10.61 36.42
N VAL A 574 -0.21 9.67 35.51
CA VAL A 574 -0.14 8.24 35.85
C VAL A 574 1.10 7.98 36.70
N MET A 575 2.22 8.63 36.39
CA MET A 575 3.43 8.59 37.22
C MET A 575 3.17 9.13 38.62
N SER A 576 2.49 10.28 38.74
CA SER A 576 2.15 10.87 40.04
C SER A 576 1.20 9.99 40.86
N VAL A 577 0.28 9.28 40.23
CA VAL A 577 -0.58 8.29 40.90
C VAL A 577 0.24 7.12 41.44
N TYR A 578 1.20 6.63 40.65
CA TYR A 578 2.10 5.56 41.04
C TYR A 578 2.93 5.94 42.26
N ASP A 579 3.57 7.12 42.23
CA ASP A 579 4.39 7.62 43.33
C ASP A 579 3.54 7.92 44.59
N THR A 580 2.29 8.35 44.40
CA THR A 580 1.35 8.60 45.50
C THR A 580 0.93 7.32 46.20
N LEU A 581 0.74 6.23 45.45
CA LEU A 581 0.32 4.94 46.01
C LEU A 581 1.45 4.16 46.72
N LYS A 582 2.72 4.61 46.62
CA LYS A 582 3.90 3.99 47.24
C LYS A 582 3.95 2.48 47.06
N ILE A 583 3.71 1.99 45.87
CA ILE A 583 3.68 0.56 45.57
C ILE A 583 5.10 0.00 45.64
N PRO A 584 5.33 -1.11 46.36
CA PRO A 584 6.64 -1.74 46.42
C PRO A 584 7.14 -2.19 45.06
N GLU A 585 8.49 -2.23 44.86
CA GLU A 585 9.08 -2.76 43.63
C GLU A 585 8.69 -4.23 43.46
N GLY A 586 8.28 -4.60 42.25
CA GLY A 586 7.92 -5.95 41.86
C GLY A 586 6.46 -6.34 42.11
N GLU A 587 5.64 -5.47 42.69
CA GLU A 587 4.21 -5.73 42.86
C GLU A 587 3.43 -5.33 41.59
N GLU A 588 2.55 -6.23 41.19
CA GLU A 588 1.64 -6.06 40.05
C GLU A 588 0.46 -5.14 40.45
N ILE A 589 0.12 -4.21 39.58
CA ILE A 589 -1.08 -3.37 39.76
C ILE A 589 -2.17 -3.84 38.80
N GLU A 590 -3.25 -4.36 39.37
CA GLU A 590 -4.49 -4.61 38.65
C GLU A 590 -5.50 -3.52 39.00
N HIS A 591 -5.54 -2.43 38.25
CA HIS A 591 -6.50 -1.37 38.50
C HIS A 591 -7.24 -0.95 37.23
N LYS A 592 -8.58 -1.05 37.24
CA LYS A 592 -9.44 -0.69 36.10
C LYS A 592 -9.19 0.72 35.55
N THR A 593 -8.81 1.67 36.40
CA THR A 593 -8.58 3.05 35.99
C THR A 593 -7.39 3.17 35.05
N ILE A 594 -6.32 2.37 35.26
CA ILE A 594 -5.11 2.41 34.43
C ILE A 594 -5.37 1.66 33.11
N SER A 595 -6.10 0.54 33.15
CA SER A 595 -6.51 -0.14 31.91
C SER A 595 -7.40 0.75 31.04
N ASN A 596 -8.32 1.51 31.64
CA ASN A 596 -9.13 2.51 30.92
C ASN A 596 -8.27 3.66 30.34
N PHE A 597 -7.19 4.01 30.99
CA PHE A 597 -6.27 5.02 30.52
C PHE A 597 -5.50 4.54 29.27
N VAL A 598 -5.00 3.30 29.30
CA VAL A 598 -4.34 2.65 28.15
C VAL A 598 -5.30 2.59 26.95
N GLU A 599 -6.55 2.20 27.16
CA GLU A 599 -7.56 2.18 26.11
C GLU A 599 -7.84 3.56 25.51
N LYS A 600 -7.84 4.62 26.34
CA LYS A 600 -7.97 5.99 25.85
C LYS A 600 -6.76 6.45 25.03
N ALA A 601 -5.54 6.02 25.43
CA ALA A 601 -4.33 6.30 24.69
C ALA A 601 -4.37 5.62 23.31
N GLN A 602 -4.74 4.35 23.25
CA GLN A 602 -4.93 3.62 21.98
C GLN A 602 -5.97 4.31 21.09
N LYS A 603 -7.14 4.68 21.62
CA LYS A 603 -8.16 5.42 20.85
C LYS A 603 -7.65 6.75 20.29
N LYS A 604 -6.78 7.45 21.02
CA LYS A 604 -6.18 8.69 20.53
C LYS A 604 -5.22 8.43 19.35
N ILE A 605 -4.41 7.36 19.45
CA ILE A 605 -3.50 6.97 18.37
C ILE A 605 -4.30 6.51 17.14
N GLU A 606 -5.30 5.65 17.33
CA GLU A 606 -6.22 5.22 16.28
C GLU A 606 -6.83 6.43 15.56
N GLY A 607 -7.31 7.43 16.29
CA GLY A 607 -7.86 8.67 15.73
C GLY A 607 -6.82 9.51 14.97
N ASN A 608 -5.59 9.62 15.47
CA ASN A 608 -4.51 10.33 14.78
C ASN A 608 -4.13 9.59 13.46
N ASN A 609 -4.00 8.27 13.54
CA ASN A 609 -3.69 7.45 12.36
C ASN A 609 -4.81 7.53 11.30
N PHE A 610 -6.07 7.55 11.73
CA PHE A 610 -7.21 7.78 10.84
C PHE A 610 -7.13 9.15 10.17
N ALA A 611 -6.84 10.21 10.93
CA ALA A 611 -6.67 11.56 10.38
C ALA A 611 -5.53 11.63 9.35
N ILE A 612 -4.41 10.96 9.60
CA ILE A 612 -3.29 10.87 8.64
C ILE A 612 -3.72 10.17 7.35
N ARG A 613 -4.42 9.02 7.45
CA ARG A 613 -4.92 8.31 6.27
C ARG A 613 -5.96 9.12 5.50
N LYS A 614 -6.84 9.83 6.20
CA LYS A 614 -7.83 10.71 5.58
C LYS A 614 -7.18 11.85 4.83
N ASN A 615 -6.20 12.53 5.45
CA ASN A 615 -5.44 13.58 4.79
C ASN A 615 -4.70 13.07 3.54
N LEU A 616 -4.07 11.90 3.63
CA LEU A 616 -3.42 11.27 2.48
C LEU A 616 -4.42 11.05 1.35
N LEU A 617 -5.61 10.54 1.66
CA LEU A 617 -6.66 10.33 0.67
C LEU A 617 -7.16 11.63 0.04
N GLU A 618 -7.34 12.70 0.83
CA GLU A 618 -7.79 14.00 0.33
C GLU A 618 -6.80 14.61 -0.68
N TYR A 619 -5.50 14.51 -0.42
CA TYR A 619 -4.47 14.88 -1.39
C TYR A 619 -4.44 13.96 -2.61
N ASP A 620 -4.46 12.65 -2.40
CA ASP A 620 -4.41 11.68 -3.51
C ASP A 620 -5.68 11.71 -4.37
N ARG A 621 -6.80 12.19 -3.85
CA ARG A 621 -8.04 12.35 -4.63
C ARG A 621 -7.83 13.29 -5.82
N VAL A 622 -7.08 14.38 -5.62
CA VAL A 622 -6.74 15.32 -6.71
C VAL A 622 -5.91 14.60 -7.79
N ASN A 623 -4.88 13.89 -7.34
CA ASN A 623 -4.03 13.10 -8.25
C ASN A 623 -4.82 11.97 -8.93
N ASN A 624 -5.79 11.38 -8.24
CA ASN A 624 -6.61 10.30 -8.79
C ASN A 624 -7.54 10.79 -9.90
N GLU A 625 -8.19 11.94 -9.73
CA GLU A 625 -9.03 12.55 -10.77
C GLU A 625 -8.22 12.82 -12.05
N GLN A 626 -6.99 13.31 -11.90
CA GLN A 626 -6.07 13.56 -13.01
C GLN A 626 -5.58 12.24 -13.64
N ARG A 627 -5.23 11.25 -12.82
CA ARG A 627 -4.79 9.91 -13.24
C ARG A 627 -5.84 9.21 -14.09
N GLU A 628 -7.10 9.25 -13.67
CA GLU A 628 -8.20 8.63 -14.41
C GLU A 628 -8.35 9.23 -15.81
N ILE A 629 -8.19 10.56 -15.95
CA ILE A 629 -8.24 11.24 -17.25
C ILE A 629 -7.09 10.76 -18.14
N ILE A 630 -5.86 10.82 -17.63
CA ILE A 630 -4.66 10.44 -18.42
C ILE A 630 -4.67 8.96 -18.78
N TYR A 631 -5.01 8.07 -17.83
CA TYR A 631 -5.04 6.64 -18.08
C TYR A 631 -6.15 6.24 -19.06
N LYS A 632 -7.29 6.93 -19.05
CA LYS A 632 -8.35 6.74 -20.02
C LYS A 632 -7.91 7.17 -21.43
N GLU A 633 -7.30 8.33 -21.58
CA GLU A 633 -6.77 8.78 -22.87
C GLU A 633 -5.66 7.82 -23.38
N ARG A 634 -4.75 7.43 -22.48
CA ARG A 634 -3.72 6.46 -22.81
C ARG A 634 -4.30 5.11 -23.25
N ARG A 635 -5.36 4.64 -22.60
CA ARG A 635 -6.04 3.40 -22.96
C ARG A 635 -6.65 3.46 -24.36
N ARG A 636 -7.27 4.57 -24.75
CA ARG A 636 -7.81 4.78 -26.09
C ARG A 636 -6.73 4.62 -27.17
N VAL A 637 -5.54 5.18 -26.90
CA VAL A 637 -4.39 5.04 -27.83
C VAL A 637 -3.92 3.58 -27.91
N LEU A 638 -3.87 2.86 -26.77
CA LEU A 638 -3.50 1.44 -26.73
C LEU A 638 -4.52 0.54 -27.42
N ASP A 639 -5.82 0.84 -27.29
CA ASP A 639 -6.89 0.07 -27.92
C ASP A 639 -6.93 0.23 -29.44
N GLY A 640 -6.07 1.11 -29.98
CA GLY A 640 -5.89 1.27 -31.43
C GLY A 640 -6.92 2.20 -32.06
N GLU A 641 -7.55 3.09 -31.28
CA GLU A 641 -8.41 4.13 -31.84
C GLU A 641 -7.62 4.96 -32.85
N ASN A 642 -8.32 5.42 -33.89
CA ASN A 642 -7.72 6.31 -34.84
C ASN A 642 -7.50 7.70 -34.21
N MET A 643 -6.23 8.06 -34.00
CA MET A 643 -5.87 9.34 -33.36
C MET A 643 -5.81 10.53 -34.33
N HIS A 644 -6.01 10.30 -35.61
CA HIS A 644 -5.92 11.33 -36.66
C HIS A 644 -6.72 12.59 -36.31
N GLU A 645 -8.02 12.43 -36.03
CA GLU A 645 -8.87 13.58 -35.69
C GLU A 645 -8.45 14.26 -34.38
N VAL A 646 -7.93 13.50 -33.44
CA VAL A 646 -7.40 14.02 -32.18
C VAL A 646 -6.16 14.87 -32.44
N ILE A 647 -5.24 14.41 -33.30
CA ILE A 647 -4.05 15.16 -33.70
C ILE A 647 -4.41 16.43 -34.43
N LEU A 648 -5.35 16.37 -35.39
CA LEU A 648 -5.83 17.58 -36.11
C LEU A 648 -6.44 18.60 -35.16
N LYS A 649 -7.19 18.13 -34.18
CA LYS A 649 -7.72 18.99 -33.12
C LYS A 649 -6.59 19.59 -32.27
N MET A 650 -5.56 18.83 -31.93
CA MET A 650 -4.39 19.33 -31.18
C MET A 650 -3.68 20.46 -31.94
N ILE A 651 -3.47 20.30 -33.24
CA ILE A 651 -2.88 21.36 -34.13
C ILE A 651 -3.75 22.62 -34.09
N LYS A 652 -5.08 22.45 -34.21
CA LYS A 652 -6.01 23.57 -34.15
C LYS A 652 -5.99 24.30 -32.83
N ASP A 653 -5.99 23.54 -31.72
CA ASP A 653 -6.01 24.10 -30.37
C ASP A 653 -4.71 24.86 -30.06
N ASP A 654 -3.54 24.37 -30.52
CA ASP A 654 -2.24 25.06 -30.35
C ASP A 654 -2.16 26.36 -31.11
N ILE A 655 -2.62 26.36 -32.37
CA ILE A 655 -2.67 27.58 -33.16
C ILE A 655 -3.63 28.58 -32.53
N ASN A 656 -4.82 28.14 -32.13
CA ASN A 656 -5.79 29.00 -31.46
C ASN A 656 -5.22 29.61 -30.17
N ALA A 657 -4.53 28.80 -29.32
CA ALA A 657 -3.93 29.27 -28.09
C ALA A 657 -2.86 30.34 -28.35
N ALA A 658 -1.96 30.12 -29.32
CA ALA A 658 -0.92 31.07 -29.69
C ALA A 658 -1.52 32.39 -30.23
N VAL A 659 -2.50 32.29 -31.10
CA VAL A 659 -3.18 33.50 -31.66
C VAL A 659 -3.95 34.24 -30.56
N ASP A 660 -4.68 33.54 -29.68
CA ASP A 660 -5.42 34.18 -28.58
C ASP A 660 -4.54 34.87 -27.56
N GLN A 661 -3.34 34.36 -27.35
CA GLN A 661 -2.37 34.93 -26.42
C GLN A 661 -1.79 36.24 -26.96
N VAL A 662 -1.46 36.30 -28.25
CA VAL A 662 -0.79 37.44 -28.86
C VAL A 662 -1.82 38.47 -29.45
N CYS A 663 -2.87 37.94 -30.11
CA CYS A 663 -3.88 38.73 -30.77
C CYS A 663 -5.13 38.87 -29.91
N SER A 664 -4.97 39.40 -28.69
CA SER A 664 -6.08 39.63 -27.75
C SER A 664 -7.06 40.67 -28.27
N SER A 665 -8.35 40.46 -28.03
CA SER A 665 -9.40 41.46 -28.33
C SER A 665 -9.29 42.73 -27.48
N GLU A 666 -8.47 42.73 -26.45
CA GLU A 666 -8.20 43.88 -25.58
C GLU A 666 -7.07 44.77 -26.11
N THR A 667 -6.26 44.28 -27.07
CA THR A 667 -5.14 45.01 -27.68
C THR A 667 -5.53 45.51 -29.06
N ALA A 668 -5.12 46.72 -29.43
CA ALA A 668 -5.33 47.21 -30.77
C ALA A 668 -4.58 46.36 -31.78
N PRO A 669 -5.17 46.02 -32.96
CA PRO A 669 -4.52 45.16 -33.95
C PRO A 669 -3.16 45.62 -34.43
N GLU A 670 -2.92 46.95 -34.37
CA GLU A 670 -1.64 47.59 -34.72
C GLU A 670 -0.53 47.31 -33.69
N ASP A 671 -0.92 46.95 -32.46
CA ASP A 671 -0.01 46.64 -31.37
C ASP A 671 0.24 45.12 -31.18
N TRP A 672 -0.33 44.25 -32.02
CA TRP A 672 -0.10 42.83 -31.96
C TRP A 672 1.37 42.51 -32.30
N ASN A 673 2.03 41.72 -31.37
CA ASN A 673 3.43 41.40 -31.51
C ASN A 673 3.64 40.25 -32.50
N GLN A 674 3.86 40.59 -33.79
CA GLN A 674 4.05 39.61 -34.85
C GLN A 674 5.27 38.72 -34.66
N VAL A 675 6.33 39.19 -33.99
CA VAL A 675 7.53 38.40 -33.72
C VAL A 675 7.22 37.33 -32.70
N GLU A 676 6.49 37.68 -31.65
CA GLU A 676 6.06 36.75 -30.62
C GLU A 676 5.09 35.70 -31.18
N LEU A 677 4.18 36.08 -32.03
CA LEU A 677 3.27 35.16 -32.73
C LEU A 677 4.04 34.17 -33.63
N ASP A 678 5.01 34.65 -34.39
CA ASP A 678 5.88 33.79 -35.21
C ASP A 678 6.66 32.82 -34.35
N ASP A 679 7.30 33.30 -33.32
CA ASP A 679 8.09 32.45 -32.38
C ASP A 679 7.22 31.38 -31.72
N MET A 680 6.03 31.71 -31.24
CA MET A 680 5.10 30.77 -30.61
C MET A 680 4.61 29.71 -31.61
N ILE A 681 4.11 30.10 -32.74
CA ILE A 681 3.56 29.18 -33.74
C ILE A 681 4.65 28.30 -34.35
N ARG A 682 5.80 28.88 -34.79
CA ARG A 682 6.90 28.11 -35.39
C ARG A 682 7.66 27.27 -34.34
N GLY A 683 7.50 27.61 -33.07
CA GLY A 683 7.91 26.76 -31.97
C GLY A 683 7.25 25.39 -32.02
N VAL A 684 6.00 25.32 -32.43
CA VAL A 684 5.18 24.10 -32.50
C VAL A 684 5.08 23.57 -33.93
N VAL A 685 4.57 24.39 -34.86
CA VAL A 685 4.38 24.05 -36.28
C VAL A 685 5.55 24.60 -37.11
N PRO A 686 6.35 23.75 -37.80
CA PRO A 686 7.57 24.19 -38.50
C PRO A 686 7.27 24.83 -39.87
N PHE A 687 6.60 25.99 -39.88
CA PHE A 687 6.39 26.72 -41.11
C PHE A 687 7.71 27.14 -41.77
N ALA A 688 7.78 27.04 -43.11
CA ALA A 688 8.97 27.38 -43.88
C ALA A 688 9.24 28.89 -43.88
N GLU A 689 8.18 29.68 -43.97
CA GLU A 689 8.23 31.13 -43.93
C GLU A 689 7.77 31.69 -42.58
N PRO A 690 8.26 32.85 -42.15
CA PRO A 690 7.78 33.51 -40.95
C PRO A 690 6.28 33.80 -41.02
N VAL A 691 5.60 33.55 -39.89
CA VAL A 691 4.17 33.89 -39.75
C VAL A 691 4.04 35.41 -39.70
N SER A 692 3.50 36.02 -40.74
CA SER A 692 3.27 37.46 -40.80
C SER A 692 1.78 37.74 -40.93
N LEU A 693 1.35 38.83 -40.28
CA LEU A 693 0.00 39.36 -40.45
C LEU A 693 -0.06 40.21 -41.72
N THR A 694 -1.04 39.98 -42.54
CA THR A 694 -1.28 40.80 -43.73
C THR A 694 -1.93 42.12 -43.34
N ASP A 695 -1.69 43.19 -44.15
CA ASP A 695 -2.34 44.51 -43.93
C ASP A 695 -3.88 44.39 -43.86
N GLU A 696 -4.45 43.38 -44.52
CA GLU A 696 -5.88 43.14 -44.56
C GLU A 696 -6.39 42.49 -43.26
N GLU A 697 -5.64 41.53 -42.67
CA GLU A 697 -5.94 40.90 -41.38
C GLU A 697 -5.86 41.94 -40.22
N ILE A 698 -4.84 42.80 -40.27
CA ILE A 698 -4.70 43.88 -39.26
C ILE A 698 -5.88 44.88 -39.41
N ARG A 699 -6.29 45.26 -40.64
CA ARG A 699 -7.42 46.21 -40.83
C ARG A 699 -8.75 45.62 -40.46
N LYS A 700 -9.00 44.32 -40.75
CA LYS A 700 -10.25 43.63 -40.44
C LYS A 700 -10.35 43.27 -38.95
N ALA A 701 -9.23 43.12 -38.30
CA ALA A 701 -9.13 42.61 -36.94
C ALA A 701 -9.88 41.28 -36.75
N ASP A 702 -9.89 40.45 -37.80
CA ASP A 702 -10.60 39.15 -37.79
C ASP A 702 -9.67 38.03 -37.34
N ILE A 703 -9.65 37.80 -36.04
CA ILE A 703 -8.85 36.74 -35.40
C ILE A 703 -9.27 35.34 -35.91
N SER A 704 -10.55 35.17 -36.28
CA SER A 704 -11.07 33.89 -36.78
C SER A 704 -10.50 33.55 -38.16
N GLU A 705 -10.43 34.52 -39.06
CA GLU A 705 -9.85 34.35 -40.41
C GLU A 705 -8.35 34.01 -40.31
N LEU A 706 -7.62 34.67 -39.41
CA LEU A 706 -6.22 34.36 -39.11
C LEU A 706 -6.02 32.92 -38.61
N LYS A 707 -6.81 32.48 -37.63
CA LYS A 707 -6.79 31.13 -37.08
C LYS A 707 -7.04 30.08 -38.16
N ASP A 708 -8.07 30.30 -38.99
CA ASP A 708 -8.42 29.37 -40.06
C ASP A 708 -7.34 29.30 -41.14
N ARG A 709 -6.70 30.42 -41.50
CA ARG A 709 -5.57 30.43 -42.43
C ARG A 709 -4.40 29.60 -41.88
N LEU A 710 -3.92 29.90 -40.70
CA LEU A 710 -2.81 29.21 -40.09
C LEU A 710 -3.08 27.71 -39.88
N TYR A 711 -4.32 27.38 -39.53
CA TYR A 711 -4.72 25.99 -39.43
C TYR A 711 -4.70 25.26 -40.77
N ASN A 712 -5.17 25.87 -41.83
CA ASN A 712 -5.14 25.28 -43.17
C ASN A 712 -3.69 25.08 -43.67
N GLU A 713 -2.80 26.04 -43.44
CA GLU A 713 -1.38 25.92 -43.75
C GLU A 713 -0.74 24.77 -42.95
N ALA A 714 -1.10 24.56 -41.66
CA ALA A 714 -0.64 23.46 -40.86
C ALA A 714 -1.19 22.10 -41.35
N LEU A 715 -2.43 22.07 -41.85
CA LEU A 715 -2.99 20.85 -42.46
C LEU A 715 -2.24 20.44 -43.72
N GLU A 716 -1.82 21.43 -44.56
CA GLU A 716 -1.00 21.15 -45.75
C GLU A 716 0.35 20.54 -45.38
N LEU A 717 1.00 21.05 -44.33
CA LEU A 717 2.23 20.47 -43.79
C LEU A 717 2.03 19.06 -43.25
N TYR A 718 0.92 18.83 -42.56
CA TYR A 718 0.59 17.51 -42.05
C TYR A 718 0.31 16.53 -43.20
N ALA A 719 -0.43 16.92 -44.23
CA ALA A 719 -0.69 16.11 -45.40
C ALA A 719 0.61 15.80 -46.19
N ALA A 720 1.50 16.81 -46.35
CA ALA A 720 2.81 16.58 -46.96
C ALA A 720 3.65 15.57 -46.17
N LYS A 721 3.51 15.57 -44.83
CA LYS A 721 4.20 14.60 -43.96
C LYS A 721 3.64 13.21 -44.13
N GLU A 722 2.33 13.08 -44.29
CA GLU A 722 1.66 11.81 -44.57
C GLU A 722 2.10 11.22 -45.93
N GLU A 723 2.25 12.08 -46.97
CA GLU A 723 2.82 11.68 -48.26
C GLU A 723 4.31 11.29 -48.19
N GLU A 724 5.11 11.99 -47.38
CA GLU A 724 6.54 11.66 -47.16
C GLU A 724 6.70 10.24 -46.54
N ILE A 725 5.81 9.85 -45.63
CA ILE A 725 5.80 8.53 -45.00
C ILE A 725 5.29 7.45 -45.97
N GLY A 726 4.34 7.79 -46.84
CA GLY A 726 3.84 6.97 -47.95
C GLY A 726 2.99 5.76 -47.57
N ASP A 727 2.82 5.46 -46.29
CA ASP A 727 1.99 4.38 -45.74
C ASP A 727 1.06 4.94 -44.65
N PRO A 728 -0.25 5.00 -44.87
CA PRO A 728 -1.21 5.53 -43.91
C PRO A 728 -1.24 4.74 -42.58
N ASP A 729 -1.08 3.41 -42.62
CA ASP A 729 -1.07 2.60 -41.39
C ASP A 729 0.18 2.87 -40.56
N GLN A 730 1.32 3.10 -41.22
CA GLN A 730 2.55 3.49 -40.53
C GLN A 730 2.41 4.88 -39.92
N MET A 731 1.76 5.81 -40.59
CA MET A 731 1.50 7.15 -40.03
C MET A 731 0.63 7.04 -38.76
N ARG A 732 -0.44 6.25 -38.77
CA ARG A 732 -1.29 6.03 -37.58
C ARG A 732 -0.49 5.41 -36.44
N GLU A 733 0.45 4.50 -36.74
CA GLU A 733 1.33 3.94 -35.69
C GLU A 733 2.30 4.99 -35.14
N ILE A 734 2.85 5.85 -36.00
CA ILE A 734 3.73 6.96 -35.56
C ILE A 734 2.98 7.90 -34.63
N GLU A 735 1.75 8.28 -34.97
CA GLU A 735 0.89 9.11 -34.12
C GLU A 735 0.70 8.51 -32.72
N ARG A 736 0.37 7.21 -32.67
CA ARG A 736 0.20 6.48 -31.42
C ARG A 736 1.49 6.43 -30.60
N VAL A 737 2.61 6.12 -31.23
CA VAL A 737 3.93 6.04 -30.55
C VAL A 737 4.33 7.39 -29.96
N ILE A 738 4.20 8.46 -30.74
CA ILE A 738 4.57 9.81 -30.30
C ILE A 738 3.66 10.24 -29.16
N LEU A 739 2.36 10.05 -29.30
CA LEU A 739 1.39 10.44 -28.29
C LEU A 739 1.61 9.68 -26.96
N LEU A 740 1.79 8.35 -27.01
CA LEU A 740 2.09 7.55 -25.83
C LEU A 740 3.38 8.02 -25.14
N LYS A 741 4.44 8.21 -25.93
CA LYS A 741 5.74 8.64 -25.39
C LYS A 741 5.66 10.02 -24.72
N THR A 742 4.92 10.94 -25.31
CA THR A 742 4.73 12.29 -24.78
C THR A 742 3.88 12.28 -23.52
N ILE A 743 2.76 11.52 -23.53
CA ILE A 743 1.91 11.35 -22.35
C ILE A 743 2.73 10.76 -21.20
N ASP A 744 3.44 9.65 -21.41
CA ASP A 744 4.17 8.95 -20.36
C ASP A 744 5.26 9.83 -19.73
N ARG A 745 5.97 10.61 -20.58
CA ARG A 745 7.02 11.53 -20.10
C ARG A 745 6.42 12.65 -19.25
N LYS A 746 5.43 13.37 -19.80
CA LYS A 746 4.84 14.54 -19.13
C LYS A 746 4.09 14.14 -17.87
N TRP A 747 3.39 13.01 -17.91
CA TRP A 747 2.70 12.48 -16.73
C TRP A 747 3.67 12.11 -15.59
N THR A 748 4.80 11.49 -15.93
CA THR A 748 5.84 11.16 -14.93
C THR A 748 6.45 12.42 -14.32
N ASP A 749 6.69 13.46 -15.13
CA ASP A 749 7.19 14.76 -14.64
C ASP A 749 6.14 15.43 -13.73
N HIS A 750 4.87 15.38 -14.12
CA HIS A 750 3.77 15.96 -13.36
C HIS A 750 3.55 15.29 -11.98
N ILE A 751 3.68 13.95 -11.90
CA ILE A 751 3.61 13.25 -10.61
C ILE A 751 4.68 13.79 -9.65
N ASP A 752 5.89 14.00 -10.15
CA ASP A 752 7.02 14.51 -9.37
C ASP A 752 6.76 15.97 -8.91
N ASP A 753 6.23 16.80 -9.81
CA ASP A 753 5.86 18.18 -9.52
C ASP A 753 4.71 18.28 -8.48
N MET A 754 3.72 17.39 -8.57
CA MET A 754 2.63 17.31 -7.59
C MET A 754 3.12 16.83 -6.22
N ASP A 755 4.10 15.92 -6.16
CA ASP A 755 4.71 15.50 -4.90
C ASP A 755 5.51 16.67 -4.27
N ASN A 756 6.25 17.43 -5.08
CA ASN A 756 6.96 18.64 -4.63
C ASN A 756 5.98 19.71 -4.11
N LEU A 757 4.87 19.95 -4.83
CA LEU A 757 3.82 20.86 -4.39
C LEU A 757 3.25 20.44 -3.02
N ARG A 758 2.98 19.15 -2.82
CA ARG A 758 2.44 18.62 -1.56
C ARG A 758 3.36 18.89 -0.38
N GLN A 759 4.68 18.78 -0.57
CA GLN A 759 5.65 19.05 0.48
C GLN A 759 5.68 20.54 0.89
N GLY A 760 5.55 21.45 -0.10
CA GLY A 760 5.60 22.89 0.14
C GLY A 760 4.28 23.52 0.61
N ILE A 761 3.13 22.93 0.26
CA ILE A 761 1.82 23.55 0.42
C ILE A 761 1.43 23.77 1.90
N GLY A 762 1.95 22.96 2.83
CA GLY A 762 1.68 23.06 4.26
C GLY A 762 2.02 24.42 4.86
N LEU A 763 3.00 25.13 4.30
CA LEU A 763 3.38 26.47 4.74
C LEU A 763 2.29 27.53 4.48
N ARG A 764 1.40 27.30 3.50
CA ARG A 764 0.28 28.21 3.21
C ARG A 764 -0.78 28.24 4.32
N SER A 765 -0.77 27.24 5.21
CA SER A 765 -1.63 27.25 6.41
C SER A 765 -1.32 28.42 7.37
N LEU A 766 -0.10 28.93 7.36
CA LEU A 766 0.29 30.12 8.12
C LEU A 766 -0.48 31.38 7.66
N GLY A 767 -0.93 31.40 6.38
CA GLY A 767 -1.79 32.43 5.81
C GLY A 767 -3.29 32.20 6.04
N GLN A 768 -3.69 31.30 6.93
CA GLN A 768 -5.10 30.92 7.21
C GLN A 768 -5.83 30.34 5.98
N ARG A 769 -5.11 29.80 5.02
CA ARG A 769 -5.68 29.11 3.86
C ARG A 769 -5.67 27.60 4.11
N ASP A 770 -6.70 26.91 3.64
CA ASP A 770 -6.76 25.45 3.71
C ASP A 770 -5.74 24.84 2.72
N PRO A 771 -4.72 24.10 3.20
CA PRO A 771 -3.69 23.53 2.34
C PRO A 771 -4.25 22.58 1.26
N VAL A 772 -5.31 21.83 1.54
CA VAL A 772 -5.92 20.88 0.59
C VAL A 772 -6.59 21.66 -0.55
N VAL A 773 -7.29 22.75 -0.22
CA VAL A 773 -7.94 23.61 -1.22
C VAL A 773 -6.90 24.29 -2.12
N GLU A 774 -5.83 24.82 -1.53
CA GLU A 774 -4.73 25.44 -2.29
C GLU A 774 -4.01 24.41 -3.16
N TYR A 775 -3.80 23.20 -2.65
CA TYR A 775 -3.24 22.08 -3.43
C TYR A 775 -4.12 21.74 -4.64
N LYS A 776 -5.43 21.73 -4.46
CA LYS A 776 -6.38 21.45 -5.53
C LYS A 776 -6.32 22.50 -6.65
N PHE A 777 -6.28 23.80 -6.30
CA PHE A 777 -6.19 24.86 -7.29
C PHE A 777 -4.85 24.83 -8.04
N ALA A 778 -3.74 24.79 -7.30
CA ALA A 778 -2.42 24.75 -7.93
C ALA A 778 -2.23 23.48 -8.79
N GLY A 779 -2.70 22.33 -8.30
CA GLY A 779 -2.64 21.06 -9.03
C GLY A 779 -3.50 21.07 -10.30
N TYR A 780 -4.63 21.78 -10.30
CA TYR A 780 -5.46 21.95 -11.50
C TYR A 780 -4.74 22.80 -12.56
N ASP A 781 -4.11 23.90 -12.15
CA ASP A 781 -3.34 24.75 -13.06
C ASP A 781 -2.17 23.98 -13.67
N MET A 782 -1.39 23.27 -12.83
CA MET A 782 -0.28 22.41 -13.28
C MET A 782 -0.74 21.31 -14.24
N PHE A 783 -1.92 20.72 -14.02
CA PHE A 783 -2.49 19.71 -14.91
C PHE A 783 -2.88 20.28 -16.27
N ASN A 784 -3.44 21.49 -16.29
CA ASN A 784 -3.75 22.18 -17.54
C ASN A 784 -2.48 22.51 -18.33
N ASP A 785 -1.44 22.99 -17.66
CA ASP A 785 -0.13 23.27 -18.28
C ASP A 785 0.49 21.98 -18.85
N MET A 786 0.42 20.88 -18.09
CA MET A 786 0.89 19.57 -18.56
C MET A 786 0.12 19.11 -19.80
N THR A 787 -1.20 19.23 -19.83
CA THR A 787 -2.02 18.81 -20.98
C THR A 787 -1.75 19.67 -22.20
N ALA A 788 -1.51 20.96 -22.04
CA ALA A 788 -1.05 21.85 -23.09
C ALA A 788 0.33 21.43 -23.62
N ALA A 789 1.27 21.13 -22.72
CA ALA A 789 2.60 20.66 -23.09
C ALA A 789 2.59 19.28 -23.79
N ILE A 790 1.66 18.38 -23.44
CA ILE A 790 1.46 17.10 -24.19
C ILE A 790 1.04 17.41 -25.62
N ARG A 791 0.12 18.33 -25.80
CA ARG A 791 -0.41 18.72 -27.11
C ARG A 791 0.70 19.33 -27.98
N GLU A 792 1.38 20.34 -27.47
CA GLU A 792 2.48 21.03 -28.17
C GLU A 792 3.63 20.08 -28.56
N ASP A 793 4.12 19.27 -27.59
CA ASP A 793 5.21 18.35 -27.84
C ASP A 793 4.82 17.25 -28.85
N THR A 794 3.56 16.80 -28.82
CA THR A 794 3.04 15.82 -29.79
C THR A 794 3.02 16.40 -31.21
N VAL A 795 2.46 17.58 -31.39
CA VAL A 795 2.39 18.26 -32.71
C VAL A 795 3.82 18.55 -33.21
N LYS A 796 4.67 19.09 -32.34
CA LYS A 796 6.05 19.43 -32.67
C LYS A 796 6.88 18.23 -33.11
N LEU A 797 6.77 17.11 -32.39
CA LEU A 797 7.50 15.89 -32.74
C LEU A 797 6.95 15.28 -34.01
N LEU A 798 5.63 15.24 -34.21
CA LEU A 798 5.00 14.63 -35.36
C LEU A 798 5.36 15.34 -36.67
N LEU A 799 5.33 16.66 -36.67
CA LEU A 799 5.64 17.47 -37.88
C LEU A 799 7.15 17.52 -38.19
N ARG A 800 8.03 17.28 -37.21
CA ARG A 800 9.50 17.31 -37.39
C ARG A 800 10.16 15.96 -37.57
N ILE A 801 9.43 14.85 -37.36
CA ILE A 801 10.01 13.51 -37.45
C ILE A 801 10.48 13.20 -38.87
N LYS A 802 11.69 12.60 -38.97
CA LYS A 802 12.20 12.02 -40.20
C LYS A 802 12.34 10.52 -40.01
N VAL A 803 11.62 9.75 -40.82
CA VAL A 803 11.58 8.30 -40.68
C VAL A 803 12.66 7.69 -41.58
N GLU A 804 13.78 7.28 -40.97
CA GLU A 804 14.86 6.56 -41.65
C GLU A 804 14.75 5.03 -41.51
N GLN A 805 13.99 4.55 -40.50
CA GLN A 805 13.80 3.12 -40.20
C GLN A 805 12.41 2.87 -39.60
N LYS A 806 12.01 1.60 -39.56
CA LYS A 806 10.76 1.18 -38.92
C LYS A 806 10.74 1.63 -37.43
N ILE A 807 9.78 2.43 -37.07
CA ILE A 807 9.66 2.91 -35.70
C ILE A 807 9.07 1.80 -34.81
N GLU A 808 9.79 1.45 -33.75
CA GLU A 808 9.35 0.55 -32.71
C GLU A 808 9.03 1.36 -31.45
N ARG A 809 8.05 0.90 -30.68
CA ARG A 809 7.71 1.50 -29.39
C ARG A 809 8.81 1.20 -28.39
N GLU A 810 9.33 2.22 -27.72
CA GLU A 810 10.30 2.09 -26.63
C GLU A 810 9.71 2.57 -25.30
N GLU A 811 10.00 1.86 -24.23
CA GLU A 811 9.64 2.29 -22.89
C GLU A 811 10.42 3.54 -22.50
N VAL A 812 9.73 4.64 -22.21
CA VAL A 812 10.32 5.92 -21.81
C VAL A 812 11.03 5.79 -20.46
N ASN A 813 10.46 5.01 -19.57
CA ASN A 813 10.91 4.89 -18.20
C ASN A 813 11.24 3.42 -17.87
N LYS A 814 12.46 3.16 -17.41
CA LYS A 814 12.83 1.83 -16.91
C LYS A 814 12.47 1.72 -15.44
N VAL A 815 11.57 0.81 -15.12
CA VAL A 815 11.23 0.47 -13.74
C VAL A 815 12.46 -0.09 -13.04
N THR A 816 12.82 0.46 -11.88
CA THR A 816 13.95 0.01 -11.06
C THR A 816 13.53 -0.70 -9.79
N GLY A 817 12.27 -0.56 -9.39
CA GLY A 817 11.70 -1.23 -8.22
C GLY A 817 10.31 -0.74 -7.87
N THR A 818 9.69 -1.42 -6.93
CA THR A 818 8.44 -1.03 -6.29
C THR A 818 8.67 -0.80 -4.81
N ASN A 819 7.86 0.01 -4.17
CA ASN A 819 8.02 0.32 -2.74
C ASN A 819 7.54 -0.80 -1.80
N LYS A 820 6.91 -1.83 -2.34
CA LYS A 820 6.37 -2.97 -1.59
C LYS A 820 6.82 -4.35 -2.12
N ASP A 821 7.94 -4.40 -2.85
CA ASP A 821 8.51 -5.68 -3.28
C ASP A 821 8.91 -6.52 -2.06
N ASP A 822 8.10 -7.50 -1.74
CA ASP A 822 8.50 -8.65 -0.93
C ASP A 822 9.42 -9.49 -1.82
N THR A 823 10.71 -9.18 -1.79
CA THR A 823 11.61 -9.80 -2.74
C THR A 823 11.60 -11.31 -2.63
N VAL A 824 11.49 -11.88 -3.80
CA VAL A 824 12.08 -13.14 -4.18
C VAL A 824 13.41 -13.32 -3.42
N SER A 825 13.47 -14.33 -2.58
CA SER A 825 14.75 -14.92 -2.23
C SER A 825 15.38 -15.28 -3.56
N ARG A 826 16.28 -14.46 -4.06
CA ARG A 826 17.24 -14.91 -5.06
C ARG A 826 17.89 -16.11 -4.39
N GLY A 827 17.51 -17.31 -4.81
CA GLY A 827 18.17 -18.52 -4.38
C GLY A 827 19.67 -18.26 -4.48
N PRO A 828 20.51 -18.83 -3.62
CA PRO A 828 21.90 -18.47 -3.52
C PRO A 828 22.47 -18.38 -4.93
N VAL A 829 22.80 -17.17 -5.37
CA VAL A 829 23.54 -16.97 -6.61
C VAL A 829 24.76 -17.84 -6.40
N LYS A 830 24.83 -18.96 -7.10
CA LYS A 830 26.03 -19.78 -7.11
C LYS A 830 27.11 -18.81 -7.53
N LYS A 831 27.85 -18.23 -6.56
CA LYS A 831 29.03 -17.45 -6.84
C LYS A 831 29.86 -18.32 -7.77
N ALA A 832 30.08 -17.86 -8.99
CA ALA A 832 30.91 -18.54 -9.94
C ALA A 832 32.17 -18.94 -9.17
N LYS A 833 32.42 -20.26 -9.12
CA LYS A 833 33.52 -20.82 -8.32
C LYS A 833 34.77 -20.02 -8.67
N LYS A 834 35.31 -19.25 -7.73
CA LYS A 834 36.53 -18.52 -7.95
C LYS A 834 37.54 -19.54 -8.39
N ILE A 835 38.02 -19.40 -9.62
CA ILE A 835 38.99 -20.30 -10.22
C ILE A 835 40.26 -20.16 -9.40
N GLY A 836 40.65 -21.21 -8.73
CA GLY A 836 41.86 -21.24 -7.92
C GLY A 836 43.09 -21.11 -8.84
N ARG A 837 44.16 -20.47 -8.37
CA ARG A 837 45.41 -20.30 -9.14
C ARG A 837 45.95 -21.61 -9.73
N ASN A 838 45.65 -22.74 -9.14
CA ASN A 838 46.09 -24.06 -9.57
C ASN A 838 45.03 -24.87 -10.38
N ASP A 839 43.85 -24.34 -10.57
CA ASP A 839 42.81 -24.99 -11.38
C ASP A 839 43.10 -24.88 -12.88
N LEU A 840 42.54 -25.77 -13.69
CA LEU A 840 42.68 -25.68 -15.14
C LEU A 840 42.02 -24.41 -15.66
N CYS A 841 42.71 -23.73 -16.58
CA CYS A 841 42.19 -22.47 -17.14
C CYS A 841 40.94 -22.68 -17.98
N PRO A 842 39.85 -21.90 -17.75
CA PRO A 842 38.60 -22.04 -18.47
C PRO A 842 38.69 -21.70 -19.97
N CYS A 843 39.81 -21.14 -20.45
CA CYS A 843 40.01 -20.88 -21.87
C CYS A 843 40.26 -22.14 -22.71
N GLY A 844 40.26 -23.32 -22.10
CA GLY A 844 40.50 -24.59 -22.81
C GLY A 844 41.94 -24.93 -23.15
N SER A 845 42.92 -24.14 -22.67
CA SER A 845 44.37 -24.33 -22.99
C SER A 845 45.01 -25.54 -22.29
N GLY A 846 44.32 -26.22 -21.36
CA GLY A 846 44.84 -27.33 -20.57
C GLY A 846 45.90 -26.90 -19.51
N LEU A 847 46.25 -25.61 -19.40
CA LEU A 847 47.21 -25.08 -18.45
C LEU A 847 46.50 -24.63 -17.16
N LYS A 848 47.26 -24.60 -16.05
CA LYS A 848 46.76 -24.05 -14.78
C LYS A 848 46.47 -22.55 -14.94
N TYR A 849 45.44 -22.01 -14.31
CA TYR A 849 45.01 -20.62 -14.42
C TYR A 849 46.13 -19.60 -14.23
N LYS A 850 46.97 -19.79 -13.22
CA LYS A 850 48.18 -18.95 -12.99
C LYS A 850 49.21 -18.96 -14.13
N ASN A 851 49.20 -19.96 -14.99
CA ASN A 851 50.13 -20.09 -16.10
C ASN A 851 49.52 -19.73 -17.46
N CYS A 852 48.26 -19.29 -17.47
CA CYS A 852 47.49 -18.91 -18.65
C CYS A 852 46.81 -17.53 -18.42
N CYS A 853 45.50 -17.44 -18.43
CA CYS A 853 44.77 -16.17 -18.34
C CYS A 853 44.96 -15.46 -16.98
N GLY A 854 45.31 -16.18 -15.92
CA GLY A 854 45.63 -15.62 -14.61
C GLY A 854 47.12 -15.30 -14.37
N LYS A 855 47.93 -15.17 -15.42
CA LYS A 855 49.34 -14.88 -15.29
C LYS A 855 49.62 -13.41 -14.91
N ASN A 856 48.68 -12.53 -15.25
CA ASN A 856 48.77 -11.09 -14.98
C ASN A 856 47.62 -10.58 -14.09
N ALA A 857 46.89 -11.49 -13.39
CA ALA A 857 45.77 -11.18 -12.49
C ALA A 857 46.19 -11.28 -11.01
#